data_b621688d61a4b87b581dbb0b535481e4
#
_entry.id   b621688d61a4b87b581dbb0b535481e4
#
_cell.length_a   1.000
_cell.length_b   1.000
_cell.length_c   1.000
_cell.angle_alpha   90.00
_cell.angle_beta   90.00
_cell.angle_gamma   90.00
#
_symmetry.space_group_name_H-M   'P 1'
#
loop_
_entity.id
_entity.type
_entity.pdbx_description
1 polymer ?
#
loop_
_entity_poly.entity_id
_entity_poly.type
_entity_poly.pdbx_seq_one_letter_code
_entity_poly.pdbx_strand_id
1 'polypeptide(L)'
;MVRVWWPSVLAVCVCLFAQTAAAEVRALLIGVSDYDNSIGMADLKGPAHDVRFLQEVMRGRGVRDISILADGVEGGGVPTRAAIIKGFAALAARSVPGDLVFISMSGHGTRQPDQDGDETDGLDEVFLPADTGRAEPGAGLIPNALVDDDIGRMVRAIRETGADVWLVMDSCHSGSGLRAAPDGTAARYVDPALLGVSASASRVTEADTVEEDGPEPPGGYLAFYAARSSEVAREVSFATDEGEVWYGLFTAKLAARLQDAGAISYRQLFQGVLADMNDTTVPGGARLQTPLWAGTLIDATVLGGRDTAGLRRFAVQGNRLRAGRVHGLADGTVMGLVADPADPADALIGTAQVQKSTATTARLVPVAADCVPQAALPCPDSGSLPPGARYAQVLARPVDLVVRLAPPRGMDGLALAPGDPAAVALEAAVAAVNADGGTRVEYDATAYDVESVLAEGALWFGPRAQIGGSPVGLQVAPEVAALTAALRRIRKAEELSRLLSSVATKPSLLSPNPVNIRIDVAAADARALAPVDAGVDPYEECGVAMEGAAAPVALAPSADLKQCDALTVSAQGATAGARDVNRIHIDAKYCVNTAYERIEDTARPRAVGDGMILCSDCPEGYAAGEERLFLVVTEAEANAEALNLEGMIETCAGAPTRGAAEGQVIDFLTGLAQRPGTRGAFGARAAASEVWVERHDWRVLPKPEAFARAGIAK
;
A
#
# COMPACT_ATOMS: atom_id res chain seq x y z
N MET A 1 77.45 -23.87 -28.10
CA MET A 1 76.12 -23.45 -28.58
C MET A 1 75.09 -24.39 -27.98
N VAL A 2 74.41 -24.00 -26.90
CA VAL A 2 73.36 -24.78 -26.24
C VAL A 2 72.07 -23.99 -26.41
N ARG A 3 71.12 -24.52 -27.16
CA ARG A 3 69.75 -23.95 -27.34
C ARG A 3 68.90 -24.45 -26.20
N VAL A 4 68.43 -23.51 -25.36
CA VAL A 4 67.40 -23.69 -24.34
C VAL A 4 66.02 -23.52 -24.98
N TRP A 5 65.22 -24.55 -24.95
CA TRP A 5 63.79 -24.51 -25.32
C TRP A 5 62.98 -24.12 -24.10
N TRP A 6 62.19 -23.07 -24.21
CA TRP A 6 61.14 -22.71 -23.24
C TRP A 6 59.80 -23.21 -23.78
N PRO A 7 59.00 -23.94 -23.00
CA PRO A 7 57.60 -24.27 -23.37
C PRO A 7 56.69 -23.09 -23.01
N SER A 8 56.00 -22.56 -24.03
CA SER A 8 54.92 -21.59 -23.87
C SER A 8 53.69 -22.27 -23.27
N VAL A 9 53.36 -21.97 -22.02
CA VAL A 9 52.10 -22.35 -21.40
C VAL A 9 50.98 -21.43 -21.86
N LEU A 10 50.10 -21.93 -22.70
CA LEU A 10 48.88 -21.24 -23.15
C LEU A 10 47.85 -21.33 -22.01
N ALA A 11 47.65 -20.29 -21.24
CA ALA A 11 46.59 -20.20 -20.24
C ALA A 11 45.26 -19.95 -20.99
N VAL A 12 44.44 -20.97 -21.10
CA VAL A 12 43.08 -20.86 -21.59
C VAL A 12 42.23 -20.25 -20.46
N CYS A 13 41.93 -18.97 -20.55
CA CYS A 13 40.92 -18.28 -19.73
C CYS A 13 39.52 -18.81 -20.14
N VAL A 14 38.98 -19.75 -19.41
CA VAL A 14 37.57 -20.10 -19.52
C VAL A 14 36.76 -18.99 -18.85
N CYS A 15 36.30 -18.02 -19.64
CA CYS A 15 35.27 -17.08 -19.19
C CYS A 15 33.97 -17.88 -19.02
N LEU A 16 33.65 -18.23 -17.79
CA LEU A 16 32.29 -18.64 -17.41
C LEU A 16 31.38 -17.42 -17.59
N PHE A 17 30.76 -17.31 -18.76
CA PHE A 17 29.60 -16.47 -18.92
C PHE A 17 28.51 -17.08 -18.02
N ALA A 18 28.31 -16.50 -16.85
CA ALA A 18 27.07 -16.67 -16.13
C ALA A 18 25.94 -16.16 -17.07
N GLN A 19 25.27 -17.06 -17.76
CA GLN A 19 24.02 -16.73 -18.42
C GLN A 19 23.09 -16.29 -17.30
N THR A 20 22.82 -14.99 -17.21
CA THR A 20 21.67 -14.51 -16.44
C THR A 20 20.46 -15.19 -17.05
N ALA A 21 19.85 -16.13 -16.32
CA ALA A 21 18.58 -16.70 -16.73
C ALA A 21 17.63 -15.53 -16.98
N ALA A 22 17.02 -15.48 -18.15
CA ALA A 22 16.00 -14.48 -18.41
C ALA A 22 14.86 -14.72 -17.42
N ALA A 23 14.36 -13.64 -16.82
CA ALA A 23 13.20 -13.71 -15.93
C ALA A 23 12.03 -14.44 -16.63
N GLU A 24 11.51 -15.48 -15.99
CA GLU A 24 10.41 -16.27 -16.52
C GLU A 24 9.10 -15.94 -15.80
N VAL A 25 8.00 -16.00 -16.56
CA VAL A 25 6.66 -15.95 -15.99
C VAL A 25 6.15 -17.38 -15.86
N ARG A 26 5.79 -17.78 -14.63
CA ARG A 26 5.18 -19.07 -14.30
C ARG A 26 3.76 -18.86 -13.84
N ALA A 27 2.87 -19.80 -14.16
CA ALA A 27 1.47 -19.70 -13.76
C ALA A 27 0.97 -20.97 -13.07
N LEU A 28 0.16 -20.79 -12.02
CA LEU A 28 -0.67 -21.81 -11.40
C LEU A 28 -2.12 -21.37 -11.46
N LEU A 29 -2.94 -22.09 -12.22
CA LEU A 29 -4.34 -21.78 -12.41
C LEU A 29 -5.17 -22.82 -11.65
N ILE A 30 -5.92 -22.36 -10.64
CA ILE A 30 -6.74 -23.20 -9.76
C ILE A 30 -8.20 -22.84 -10.00
N GLY A 31 -9.02 -23.87 -10.31
CA GLY A 31 -10.47 -23.70 -10.49
C GLY A 31 -11.22 -24.86 -9.88
N VAL A 32 -12.06 -24.60 -8.90
CA VAL A 32 -12.87 -25.63 -8.23
C VAL A 32 -14.31 -25.48 -8.67
N SER A 33 -14.77 -26.42 -9.51
CA SER A 33 -16.15 -26.42 -10.03
C SER A 33 -17.01 -27.48 -9.35
N ASP A 34 -16.47 -28.68 -9.13
CA ASP A 34 -17.19 -29.82 -8.59
C ASP A 34 -16.99 -29.92 -7.09
N TYR A 35 -18.07 -29.86 -6.33
CA TYR A 35 -18.11 -29.93 -4.88
C TYR A 35 -18.97 -31.10 -4.40
N ASP A 36 -18.79 -31.49 -3.14
CA ASP A 36 -19.63 -32.52 -2.53
C ASP A 36 -21.04 -31.97 -2.20
N ASN A 37 -21.96 -32.16 -3.11
CA ASN A 37 -23.36 -31.75 -2.92
C ASN A 37 -24.04 -32.42 -1.72
N SER A 38 -23.51 -33.55 -1.20
CA SER A 38 -24.08 -34.26 -0.05
C SER A 38 -23.90 -33.50 1.26
N ILE A 39 -22.92 -32.59 1.34
CA ILE A 39 -22.69 -31.70 2.49
C ILE A 39 -23.31 -30.30 2.32
N GLY A 40 -24.05 -30.07 1.25
CA GLY A 40 -24.77 -28.83 1.01
C GLY A 40 -24.00 -27.78 0.19
N MET A 41 -22.86 -28.14 -0.36
CA MET A 41 -22.10 -27.29 -1.31
C MET A 41 -22.65 -27.48 -2.73
N ALA A 42 -22.96 -26.39 -3.40
CA ALA A 42 -23.40 -26.42 -4.78
C ALA A 42 -22.20 -26.33 -5.73
N ASP A 43 -22.28 -27.01 -6.87
CA ASP A 43 -21.30 -26.87 -7.94
C ASP A 43 -21.30 -25.47 -8.52
N LEU A 44 -20.12 -25.01 -8.96
CA LEU A 44 -19.92 -23.77 -9.70
C LEU A 44 -19.70 -24.05 -11.19
N LYS A 45 -20.23 -23.18 -12.03
CA LYS A 45 -20.12 -23.30 -13.49
C LYS A 45 -18.94 -22.53 -14.06
N GLY A 46 -18.51 -21.47 -13.37
CA GLY A 46 -17.50 -20.52 -13.85
C GLY A 46 -16.03 -20.97 -13.73
N PRO A 47 -15.59 -21.61 -12.65
CA PRO A 47 -14.16 -21.79 -12.37
C PRO A 47 -13.38 -22.55 -13.48
N ALA A 48 -13.96 -23.61 -14.05
CA ALA A 48 -13.33 -24.32 -15.16
C ALA A 48 -13.19 -23.42 -16.41
N HIS A 49 -14.15 -22.53 -16.67
CA HIS A 49 -14.08 -21.59 -17.78
C HIS A 49 -13.09 -20.45 -17.49
N ASP A 50 -13.02 -19.97 -16.26
CA ASP A 50 -12.03 -18.98 -15.82
C ASP A 50 -10.61 -19.49 -16.09
N VAL A 51 -10.33 -20.74 -15.68
CA VAL A 51 -9.01 -21.35 -15.90
C VAL A 51 -8.69 -21.51 -17.37
N ARG A 52 -9.64 -21.97 -18.21
CA ARG A 52 -9.43 -22.09 -19.66
C ARG A 52 -9.13 -20.73 -20.29
N PHE A 53 -9.88 -19.71 -19.95
CA PHE A 53 -9.71 -18.37 -20.49
C PHE A 53 -8.36 -17.78 -20.08
N LEU A 54 -8.02 -17.84 -18.78
CA LEU A 54 -6.71 -17.40 -18.31
C LEU A 54 -5.56 -18.19 -18.94
N GLN A 55 -5.70 -19.50 -19.11
CA GLN A 55 -4.69 -20.33 -19.78
C GLN A 55 -4.46 -19.86 -21.23
N GLU A 56 -5.53 -19.62 -21.98
CA GLU A 56 -5.44 -19.10 -23.34
C GLU A 56 -4.73 -17.75 -23.40
N VAL A 57 -5.16 -16.82 -22.56
CA VAL A 57 -4.57 -15.47 -22.45
C VAL A 57 -3.10 -15.56 -22.07
N MET A 58 -2.74 -16.31 -21.03
CA MET A 58 -1.35 -16.46 -20.59
C MET A 58 -0.46 -17.07 -21.69
N ARG A 59 -0.96 -18.09 -22.41
CA ARG A 59 -0.24 -18.65 -23.56
C ARG A 59 -0.06 -17.62 -24.68
N GLY A 60 -1.09 -16.85 -24.98
CA GLY A 60 -1.04 -15.74 -25.95
C GLY A 60 -0.02 -14.67 -25.56
N ARG A 61 0.16 -14.44 -24.27
CA ARG A 61 1.15 -13.52 -23.69
C ARG A 61 2.55 -14.12 -23.59
N GLY A 62 2.75 -15.35 -24.06
CA GLY A 62 4.06 -15.99 -24.10
C GLY A 62 4.44 -16.80 -22.87
N VAL A 63 3.55 -16.92 -21.89
CA VAL A 63 3.79 -17.76 -20.70
C VAL A 63 3.77 -19.22 -21.11
N ARG A 64 4.85 -19.96 -20.82
CA ARG A 64 5.03 -21.36 -21.21
C ARG A 64 4.87 -22.33 -20.04
N ASP A 65 5.29 -21.93 -18.85
CA ASP A 65 5.21 -22.73 -17.63
C ASP A 65 3.84 -22.46 -16.95
N ILE A 66 2.84 -23.26 -17.33
CA ILE A 66 1.48 -23.15 -16.78
C ILE A 66 1.07 -24.48 -16.18
N SER A 67 0.85 -24.50 -14.87
CA SER A 67 0.29 -25.63 -14.12
C SER A 67 -1.21 -25.42 -13.91
N ILE A 68 -2.01 -26.46 -14.04
CA ILE A 68 -3.47 -26.39 -13.92
C ILE A 68 -3.96 -27.37 -12.87
N LEU A 69 -4.74 -26.87 -11.91
CA LEU A 69 -5.50 -27.65 -10.95
C LEU A 69 -6.98 -27.22 -11.08
N ALA A 70 -7.71 -27.91 -11.96
CA ALA A 70 -9.10 -27.55 -12.23
C ALA A 70 -9.90 -28.76 -12.74
N ASP A 71 -11.11 -28.88 -12.21
CA ASP A 71 -12.07 -29.89 -12.65
C ASP A 71 -12.52 -29.60 -14.07
N GLY A 72 -12.70 -30.64 -14.88
CA GLY A 72 -13.24 -30.52 -16.23
C GLY A 72 -12.35 -29.75 -17.23
N VAL A 73 -11.09 -29.44 -16.89
CA VAL A 73 -10.12 -28.80 -17.78
C VAL A 73 -9.12 -29.84 -18.27
N GLU A 74 -8.91 -29.91 -19.58
CA GLU A 74 -7.98 -30.88 -20.20
C GLU A 74 -6.54 -30.65 -19.66
N GLY A 75 -5.91 -31.71 -19.19
CA GLY A 75 -4.58 -31.68 -18.57
C GLY A 75 -4.55 -31.10 -17.16
N GLY A 76 -5.70 -30.76 -16.57
CA GLY A 76 -5.83 -30.31 -15.19
C GLY A 76 -5.86 -31.46 -14.19
N GLY A 77 -5.31 -31.22 -13.00
CA GLY A 77 -5.44 -32.11 -11.84
C GLY A 77 -6.66 -31.70 -11.00
N VAL A 78 -7.17 -32.63 -10.19
CA VAL A 78 -8.24 -32.29 -9.21
C VAL A 78 -7.70 -31.32 -8.17
N PRO A 79 -8.36 -30.18 -7.93
CA PRO A 79 -7.88 -29.11 -7.05
C PRO A 79 -8.16 -29.43 -5.56
N THR A 80 -7.60 -30.52 -5.06
CA THR A 80 -7.62 -30.87 -3.63
C THR A 80 -6.67 -29.99 -2.84
N ARG A 81 -6.90 -29.85 -1.52
CA ARG A 81 -5.98 -29.12 -0.63
C ARG A 81 -4.52 -29.56 -0.81
N ALA A 82 -4.28 -30.87 -0.79
CA ALA A 82 -2.95 -31.43 -0.96
C ALA A 82 -2.33 -31.11 -2.33
N ALA A 83 -3.14 -31.11 -3.41
CA ALA A 83 -2.68 -30.79 -4.75
C ALA A 83 -2.32 -29.29 -4.87
N ILE A 84 -3.11 -28.41 -4.26
CA ILE A 84 -2.86 -26.97 -4.24
C ILE A 84 -1.55 -26.67 -3.50
N ILE A 85 -1.38 -27.16 -2.26
CA ILE A 85 -0.13 -27.01 -1.49
C ILE A 85 1.07 -27.50 -2.29
N LYS A 86 0.96 -28.67 -2.93
CA LYS A 86 2.02 -29.22 -3.78
C LYS A 86 2.31 -28.31 -4.98
N GLY A 87 1.30 -27.69 -5.56
CA GLY A 87 1.45 -26.73 -6.67
C GLY A 87 2.27 -25.51 -6.26
N PHE A 88 1.94 -24.89 -5.14
CA PHE A 88 2.71 -23.77 -4.57
C PHE A 88 4.15 -24.19 -4.24
N ALA A 89 4.34 -25.33 -3.56
CA ALA A 89 5.68 -25.82 -3.24
C ALA A 89 6.53 -26.10 -4.50
N ALA A 90 5.91 -26.60 -5.57
CA ALA A 90 6.59 -26.80 -6.84
C ALA A 90 6.97 -25.48 -7.53
N LEU A 91 6.19 -24.43 -7.37
CA LEU A 91 6.56 -23.08 -7.83
C LEU A 91 7.73 -22.54 -7.01
N ALA A 92 7.67 -22.58 -5.68
CA ALA A 92 8.77 -22.15 -4.83
C ALA A 92 10.09 -22.86 -5.17
N ALA A 93 10.04 -24.18 -5.39
CA ALA A 93 11.23 -24.99 -5.68
C ALA A 93 11.94 -24.66 -7.01
N ARG A 94 11.23 -24.07 -7.99
CA ARG A 94 11.78 -23.77 -9.33
C ARG A 94 11.88 -22.29 -9.68
N SER A 95 11.34 -21.41 -8.83
CA SER A 95 11.45 -19.97 -9.02
C SER A 95 12.82 -19.45 -8.61
N VAL A 96 13.29 -18.43 -9.31
CA VAL A 96 14.58 -17.78 -9.07
C VAL A 96 14.39 -16.27 -9.02
N PRO A 97 15.35 -15.51 -8.46
CA PRO A 97 15.22 -14.04 -8.39
C PRO A 97 14.93 -13.40 -9.74
N GLY A 98 13.89 -12.57 -9.75
CA GLY A 98 13.44 -11.87 -10.96
C GLY A 98 12.34 -12.58 -11.74
N ASP A 99 12.02 -13.84 -11.46
CA ASP A 99 10.84 -14.51 -12.01
C ASP A 99 9.55 -13.82 -11.52
N LEU A 100 8.47 -13.97 -12.29
CA LEU A 100 7.13 -13.61 -11.86
C LEU A 100 6.27 -14.88 -11.78
N VAL A 101 5.64 -15.09 -10.64
CA VAL A 101 4.71 -16.19 -10.42
C VAL A 101 3.28 -15.65 -10.40
N PHE A 102 2.47 -16.01 -11.39
CA PHE A 102 1.05 -15.72 -11.46
C PHE A 102 0.24 -16.87 -10.87
N ILE A 103 -0.62 -16.57 -9.90
CA ILE A 103 -1.49 -17.57 -9.28
C ILE A 103 -2.92 -17.07 -9.37
N SER A 104 -3.83 -17.90 -9.90
CA SER A 104 -5.26 -17.61 -9.92
C SER A 104 -6.01 -18.71 -9.18
N MET A 105 -6.89 -18.30 -8.24
CA MET A 105 -7.72 -19.20 -7.46
C MET A 105 -9.19 -18.80 -7.63
N SER A 106 -9.98 -19.69 -8.21
CA SER A 106 -11.38 -19.50 -8.56
C SER A 106 -12.23 -20.61 -7.95
N GLY A 107 -13.19 -20.28 -7.09
CA GLY A 107 -13.98 -21.28 -6.38
C GLY A 107 -14.84 -20.68 -5.26
N HIS A 108 -15.42 -21.54 -4.44
CA HIS A 108 -16.10 -21.11 -3.23
C HIS A 108 -15.13 -20.66 -2.14
N GLY A 109 -15.58 -19.71 -1.35
CA GLY A 109 -14.97 -19.35 -0.07
C GLY A 109 -16.01 -19.21 1.02
N THR A 110 -15.56 -19.12 2.26
CA THR A 110 -16.38 -18.92 3.46
C THR A 110 -15.50 -18.40 4.61
N ARG A 111 -15.98 -18.46 5.83
CA ARG A 111 -15.25 -18.14 7.06
C ARG A 111 -15.36 -19.28 8.08
N GLN A 112 -14.36 -19.39 8.92
CA GLN A 112 -14.35 -20.26 10.09
C GLN A 112 -13.86 -19.50 11.32
N PRO A 113 -14.00 -20.03 12.56
CA PRO A 113 -13.39 -19.41 13.73
C PRO A 113 -11.87 -19.32 13.59
N ASP A 114 -11.35 -18.14 13.87
CA ASP A 114 -9.94 -17.83 13.96
C ASP A 114 -9.21 -18.77 14.92
N GLN A 115 -8.04 -19.30 14.51
CA GLN A 115 -7.31 -20.32 15.23
C GLN A 115 -6.08 -19.77 15.96
N ASP A 116 -5.48 -18.71 15.50
CA ASP A 116 -4.23 -18.13 16.02
C ASP A 116 -4.39 -16.75 16.64
N GLY A 117 -5.55 -16.12 16.46
CA GLY A 117 -5.95 -14.92 17.18
C GLY A 117 -5.50 -13.62 16.51
N ASP A 118 -5.06 -13.66 15.27
CA ASP A 118 -4.61 -12.50 14.50
C ASP A 118 -5.78 -11.74 13.86
N GLU A 119 -6.95 -12.40 13.64
CA GLU A 119 -8.11 -11.76 13.05
C GLU A 119 -8.96 -10.99 14.08
N THR A 120 -9.08 -9.67 13.82
CA THR A 120 -9.81 -8.76 14.73
C THR A 120 -11.30 -9.06 14.86
N ASP A 121 -11.92 -9.75 13.90
CA ASP A 121 -13.32 -10.20 13.97
C ASP A 121 -13.45 -11.64 14.48
N GLY A 122 -12.33 -12.32 14.73
CA GLY A 122 -12.25 -13.69 15.24
C GLY A 122 -12.66 -14.75 14.21
N LEU A 123 -12.47 -14.49 12.92
CA LEU A 123 -12.86 -15.37 11.83
C LEU A 123 -11.79 -15.39 10.72
N ASP A 124 -11.17 -16.55 10.50
CA ASP A 124 -10.32 -16.80 9.33
C ASP A 124 -11.15 -16.79 8.05
N GLU A 125 -10.61 -16.18 6.98
CA GLU A 125 -11.12 -16.31 5.63
C GLU A 125 -10.58 -17.61 4.99
N VAL A 126 -11.44 -18.39 4.32
CA VAL A 126 -11.04 -19.69 3.78
C VAL A 126 -11.44 -19.87 2.32
N PHE A 127 -10.54 -20.44 1.53
CA PHE A 127 -10.81 -20.99 0.21
C PHE A 127 -11.17 -22.48 0.34
N LEU A 128 -12.17 -22.94 -0.44
CA LEU A 128 -12.69 -24.30 -0.36
C LEU A 128 -12.19 -25.16 -1.54
N PRO A 129 -11.22 -26.07 -1.33
CA PRO A 129 -10.81 -27.06 -2.33
C PRO A 129 -11.89 -28.10 -2.65
N ALA A 130 -11.70 -28.90 -3.70
CA ALA A 130 -12.65 -29.93 -4.14
C ALA A 130 -12.88 -31.05 -3.10
N ASP A 131 -11.92 -31.27 -2.21
CA ASP A 131 -12.00 -32.26 -1.13
C ASP A 131 -12.41 -31.66 0.23
N THR A 132 -13.02 -30.48 0.21
CA THR A 132 -13.58 -29.85 1.42
C THR A 132 -14.62 -30.73 2.04
N GLY A 133 -14.50 -30.97 3.36
CA GLY A 133 -15.42 -31.78 4.14
C GLY A 133 -16.35 -30.92 5.01
N ARG A 134 -17.28 -31.63 5.69
CA ARG A 134 -18.10 -31.01 6.74
C ARG A 134 -17.43 -31.22 8.09
N ALA A 135 -17.41 -30.17 8.91
CA ALA A 135 -16.86 -30.25 10.26
C ALA A 135 -17.67 -31.17 11.15
N GLU A 136 -16.98 -31.94 12.01
CA GLU A 136 -17.61 -32.68 13.09
C GLU A 136 -18.19 -31.69 14.11
N PRO A 137 -19.32 -32.03 14.76
CA PRO A 137 -19.94 -31.16 15.75
C PRO A 137 -18.95 -30.73 16.84
N GLY A 138 -18.68 -29.44 16.93
CA GLY A 138 -17.75 -28.84 17.90
C GLY A 138 -16.28 -28.82 17.48
N ALA A 139 -15.93 -29.26 16.28
CA ALA A 139 -14.54 -29.21 15.77
C ALA A 139 -14.07 -27.79 15.43
N GLY A 140 -15.01 -26.91 15.10
CA GLY A 140 -14.69 -25.49 14.80
C GLY A 140 -13.99 -25.23 13.46
N LEU A 141 -13.40 -26.25 12.83
CA LEU A 141 -12.62 -26.15 11.59
C LEU A 141 -13.28 -26.89 10.44
N ILE A 142 -13.21 -26.31 9.26
CA ILE A 142 -13.69 -26.95 8.02
C ILE A 142 -12.57 -27.87 7.49
N PRO A 143 -12.80 -29.19 7.39
CA PRO A 143 -11.80 -30.11 6.90
C PRO A 143 -11.38 -29.78 5.46
N ASN A 144 -10.06 -29.77 5.22
CA ASN A 144 -9.44 -29.46 3.94
C ASN A 144 -9.69 -28.05 3.39
N ALA A 145 -10.25 -27.11 4.18
CA ALA A 145 -10.22 -25.71 3.79
C ALA A 145 -8.76 -25.17 3.78
N LEU A 146 -8.50 -24.18 2.97
CA LEU A 146 -7.25 -23.41 2.98
C LEU A 146 -7.55 -22.05 3.61
N VAL A 147 -6.98 -21.78 4.78
CA VAL A 147 -7.05 -20.47 5.41
C VAL A 147 -6.14 -19.48 4.67
N ASP A 148 -6.45 -18.20 4.75
CA ASP A 148 -5.67 -17.13 4.15
C ASP A 148 -4.21 -17.15 4.60
N ASP A 149 -3.92 -17.43 5.87
CA ASP A 149 -2.57 -17.65 6.39
C ASP A 149 -1.81 -18.80 5.71
N ASP A 150 -2.47 -19.93 5.45
CA ASP A 150 -1.86 -21.00 4.68
C ASP A 150 -1.45 -20.49 3.30
N ILE A 151 -2.30 -19.67 2.66
CA ILE A 151 -2.03 -19.06 1.36
C ILE A 151 -0.90 -18.03 1.50
N GLY A 152 -0.94 -17.18 2.53
CA GLY A 152 0.10 -16.21 2.85
C GLY A 152 1.47 -16.86 3.00
N ARG A 153 1.58 -17.91 3.82
CA ARG A 153 2.83 -18.69 4.01
C ARG A 153 3.34 -19.30 2.70
N MET A 154 2.45 -19.85 1.87
CA MET A 154 2.84 -20.42 0.57
C MET A 154 3.33 -19.34 -0.40
N VAL A 155 2.68 -18.17 -0.44
CA VAL A 155 3.11 -17.01 -1.23
C VAL A 155 4.46 -16.50 -0.74
N ARG A 156 4.64 -16.37 0.58
CA ARG A 156 5.89 -15.97 1.21
C ARG A 156 7.05 -16.89 0.80
N ALA A 157 6.87 -18.21 0.83
CA ALA A 157 7.90 -19.16 0.42
C ALA A 157 8.35 -18.98 -1.05
N ILE A 158 7.45 -18.56 -1.94
CA ILE A 158 7.83 -18.20 -3.33
C ILE A 158 8.61 -16.89 -3.33
N ARG A 159 8.16 -15.86 -2.62
CA ARG A 159 8.81 -14.55 -2.54
C ARG A 159 10.22 -14.62 -1.93
N GLU A 160 10.44 -15.53 -0.99
CA GLU A 160 11.77 -15.79 -0.40
C GLU A 160 12.81 -16.26 -1.42
N THR A 161 12.40 -16.83 -2.55
CA THR A 161 13.31 -17.14 -3.68
C THR A 161 13.77 -15.89 -4.44
N GLY A 162 13.20 -14.73 -4.17
CA GLY A 162 13.38 -13.47 -4.92
C GLY A 162 12.49 -13.34 -6.14
N ALA A 163 11.53 -14.25 -6.34
CA ALA A 163 10.52 -14.15 -7.37
C ALA A 163 9.36 -13.22 -6.91
N ASP A 164 8.83 -12.43 -7.82
CA ASP A 164 7.62 -11.66 -7.60
C ASP A 164 6.39 -12.56 -7.69
N VAL A 165 5.35 -12.25 -6.88
CA VAL A 165 4.09 -13.00 -6.92
C VAL A 165 2.93 -12.07 -7.25
N TRP A 166 2.11 -12.46 -8.23
CA TRP A 166 0.81 -11.87 -8.50
C TRP A 166 -0.29 -12.88 -8.25
N LEU A 167 -1.02 -12.72 -7.14
CA LEU A 167 -2.15 -13.55 -6.75
C LEU A 167 -3.47 -12.93 -7.23
N VAL A 168 -4.38 -13.76 -7.72
CA VAL A 168 -5.76 -13.40 -8.09
C VAL A 168 -6.72 -14.32 -7.37
N MET A 169 -7.56 -13.78 -6.50
CA MET A 169 -8.56 -14.51 -5.73
C MET A 169 -9.96 -14.16 -6.23
N ASP A 170 -10.63 -15.12 -6.88
CA ASP A 170 -12.02 -14.99 -7.30
C ASP A 170 -12.90 -15.95 -6.50
N SER A 171 -12.98 -15.68 -5.21
CA SER A 171 -13.76 -16.36 -4.19
C SER A 171 -14.36 -15.35 -3.22
N CYS A 172 -15.33 -15.78 -2.40
CA CYS A 172 -15.96 -14.95 -1.39
C CYS A 172 -15.54 -15.36 0.00
N HIS A 173 -15.36 -14.38 0.87
CA HIS A 173 -15.04 -14.60 2.27
C HIS A 173 -16.19 -14.25 3.23
N SER A 174 -17.23 -13.52 2.79
CA SER A 174 -18.38 -13.20 3.64
C SER A 174 -19.73 -13.35 2.97
N GLY A 175 -20.74 -13.70 3.77
CA GLY A 175 -22.13 -13.89 3.34
C GLY A 175 -23.10 -12.81 3.80
N SER A 176 -22.63 -11.68 4.34
CA SER A 176 -23.51 -10.60 4.83
C SER A 176 -24.37 -9.95 3.74
N GLY A 177 -24.07 -10.22 2.47
CA GLY A 177 -24.78 -9.71 1.29
C GLY A 177 -25.72 -10.69 0.61
N LEU A 178 -26.09 -11.80 1.23
CA LEU A 178 -27.05 -12.80 0.66
C LEU A 178 -28.46 -12.23 0.48
N ARG A 179 -28.61 -11.29 -0.46
CA ARG A 179 -29.89 -11.08 -1.15
C ARG A 179 -29.97 -12.09 -2.29
N ALA A 180 -31.20 -12.58 -2.59
CA ALA A 180 -31.40 -13.48 -3.71
C ALA A 180 -30.59 -13.05 -4.93
N ALA A 181 -29.78 -13.97 -5.46
CA ALA A 181 -28.95 -13.67 -6.63
C ALA A 181 -29.86 -13.22 -7.77
N PRO A 182 -29.55 -12.13 -8.50
CA PRO A 182 -30.28 -11.75 -9.70
C PRO A 182 -30.25 -12.90 -10.73
N ASP A 183 -31.27 -12.98 -11.55
CA ASP A 183 -31.31 -13.96 -12.64
C ASP A 183 -30.03 -13.91 -13.50
N GLY A 184 -29.45 -15.07 -13.79
CA GLY A 184 -28.20 -15.19 -14.55
C GLY A 184 -26.92 -14.93 -13.72
N THR A 185 -26.99 -14.94 -12.40
CA THR A 185 -25.82 -14.86 -11.51
C THR A 185 -25.84 -15.93 -10.43
N ALA A 186 -24.65 -16.34 -9.94
CA ALA A 186 -24.49 -17.21 -8.78
C ALA A 186 -23.38 -16.66 -7.86
N ALA A 187 -23.49 -16.96 -6.57
CA ALA A 187 -22.53 -16.51 -5.56
C ALA A 187 -21.46 -17.57 -5.33
N ARG A 188 -20.20 -17.16 -5.18
CA ARG A 188 -19.06 -18.03 -4.81
C ARG A 188 -18.87 -18.12 -3.30
N TYR A 189 -19.96 -18.25 -2.58
CA TYR A 189 -20.00 -18.29 -1.13
C TYR A 189 -20.78 -19.50 -0.61
N VAL A 190 -20.27 -20.12 0.43
CA VAL A 190 -20.95 -21.18 1.18
C VAL A 190 -21.19 -20.69 2.60
N ASP A 191 -22.42 -20.82 3.10
CA ASP A 191 -22.73 -20.52 4.49
C ASP A 191 -21.96 -21.51 5.41
N PRO A 192 -21.10 -21.05 6.32
CA PRO A 192 -20.32 -21.90 7.20
C PRO A 192 -21.20 -22.86 8.04
N ALA A 193 -22.43 -22.50 8.32
CA ALA A 193 -23.39 -23.38 9.02
C ALA A 193 -23.69 -24.66 8.22
N LEU A 194 -23.67 -24.62 6.88
CA LEU A 194 -23.81 -25.80 6.02
C LEU A 194 -22.63 -26.76 6.18
N LEU A 195 -21.46 -26.21 6.48
CA LEU A 195 -20.22 -26.96 6.70
C LEU A 195 -20.02 -27.37 8.18
N GLY A 196 -21.05 -27.14 9.04
CA GLY A 196 -21.01 -27.53 10.44
C GLY A 196 -20.25 -26.58 11.36
N VAL A 197 -19.92 -25.39 10.90
CA VAL A 197 -19.17 -24.36 11.64
C VAL A 197 -20.09 -23.20 11.98
N SER A 198 -19.96 -22.64 13.18
CA SER A 198 -20.67 -21.43 13.57
C SER A 198 -19.79 -20.20 13.27
N ALA A 199 -20.29 -19.32 12.43
CA ALA A 199 -19.66 -18.02 12.16
C ALA A 199 -19.80 -17.01 13.33
N SER A 200 -20.15 -17.45 14.53
CA SER A 200 -20.09 -16.61 15.71
C SER A 200 -18.65 -16.59 16.24
N ALA A 201 -18.06 -15.41 16.34
CA ALA A 201 -16.75 -15.19 16.91
C ALA A 201 -16.51 -16.08 18.14
N SER A 202 -15.54 -16.97 18.06
CA SER A 202 -15.04 -17.68 19.23
C SER A 202 -14.33 -16.63 20.10
N ARG A 203 -14.46 -16.73 21.42
CA ARG A 203 -13.65 -15.89 22.30
C ARG A 203 -12.19 -16.26 22.02
N VAL A 204 -11.41 -15.27 21.60
CA VAL A 204 -9.96 -15.33 21.63
C VAL A 204 -9.58 -15.75 23.07
N THR A 205 -9.13 -16.97 23.25
CA THR A 205 -8.28 -17.33 24.36
C THR A 205 -6.92 -16.74 23.96
N GLU A 206 -6.31 -15.96 24.88
CA GLU A 206 -4.93 -15.50 24.74
C GLU A 206 -4.06 -16.69 24.25
N ALA A 207 -3.93 -16.83 22.95
CA ALA A 207 -3.00 -17.72 22.29
C ALA A 207 -2.02 -16.83 21.58
N ASP A 208 -0.75 -17.17 21.76
CA ASP A 208 0.40 -16.51 21.19
C ASP A 208 0.10 -16.07 19.75
N THR A 209 0.05 -14.77 19.51
CA THR A 209 0.06 -14.21 18.17
C THR A 209 1.30 -14.75 17.48
N VAL A 210 1.10 -15.62 16.52
CA VAL A 210 2.18 -16.04 15.63
C VAL A 210 2.37 -14.88 14.66
N GLU A 211 3.15 -13.87 15.07
CA GLU A 211 3.71 -12.91 14.15
C GLU A 211 4.37 -13.70 13.01
N GLU A 212 4.13 -13.30 11.75
CA GLU A 212 4.96 -13.77 10.64
C GLU A 212 6.40 -13.29 10.87
N ASP A 213 7.12 -14.03 11.72
CA ASP A 213 8.50 -13.73 12.12
C ASP A 213 9.43 -13.82 10.92
N GLY A 214 10.01 -12.69 10.54
CA GLY A 214 11.12 -12.64 9.60
C GLY A 214 11.17 -11.35 8.78
N PRO A 215 12.33 -11.03 8.21
CA PRO A 215 12.47 -9.89 7.32
C PRO A 215 11.57 -10.02 6.10
N GLU A 216 11.11 -8.88 5.57
CA GLU A 216 10.30 -8.84 4.34
C GLU A 216 10.99 -9.61 3.21
N PRO A 217 10.31 -10.55 2.52
CA PRO A 217 10.90 -11.33 1.45
C PRO A 217 11.42 -10.45 0.31
N PRO A 218 12.51 -10.81 -0.37
CA PRO A 218 13.09 -10.03 -1.46
C PRO A 218 12.20 -9.93 -2.70
N GLY A 219 11.28 -10.89 -2.91
CA GLY A 219 10.29 -10.86 -3.99
C GLY A 219 9.14 -9.92 -3.67
N GLY A 220 8.66 -9.16 -4.66
CA GLY A 220 7.50 -8.30 -4.52
C GLY A 220 6.17 -9.08 -4.49
N TYR A 221 5.11 -8.41 -4.09
CA TYR A 221 3.77 -8.99 -3.98
C TYR A 221 2.71 -8.08 -4.59
N LEU A 222 1.73 -8.69 -5.21
CA LEU A 222 0.47 -8.09 -5.62
C LEU A 222 -0.64 -9.10 -5.50
N ALA A 223 -1.75 -8.73 -4.87
CA ALA A 223 -2.98 -9.49 -4.90
C ALA A 223 -4.11 -8.69 -5.53
N PHE A 224 -4.95 -9.36 -6.30
CA PHE A 224 -6.26 -8.87 -6.73
C PHE A 224 -7.33 -9.75 -6.13
N TYR A 225 -8.29 -9.15 -5.46
CA TYR A 225 -9.44 -9.81 -4.87
C TYR A 225 -10.70 -9.41 -5.65
N ALA A 226 -11.52 -10.37 -6.02
CA ALA A 226 -12.71 -10.14 -6.85
C ALA A 226 -13.79 -9.32 -6.16
N ALA A 227 -13.88 -9.35 -4.84
CA ALA A 227 -14.87 -8.65 -4.04
C ALA A 227 -14.29 -8.20 -2.71
N ARG A 228 -14.95 -7.25 -2.04
CA ARG A 228 -14.66 -6.88 -0.66
C ARG A 228 -15.03 -8.00 0.30
N SER A 229 -14.47 -7.97 1.50
CA SER A 229 -14.82 -8.91 2.56
C SER A 229 -16.32 -8.89 2.94
N SER A 230 -17.02 -7.79 2.74
CA SER A 230 -18.46 -7.63 2.97
C SER A 230 -19.34 -7.93 1.74
N GLU A 231 -18.74 -8.23 0.58
CA GLU A 231 -19.43 -8.47 -0.67
C GLU A 231 -19.24 -9.91 -1.15
N VAL A 232 -20.03 -10.29 -2.15
CA VAL A 232 -20.00 -11.64 -2.72
C VAL A 232 -19.42 -11.60 -4.12
N ALA A 233 -18.33 -12.34 -4.38
CA ALA A 233 -17.85 -12.59 -5.74
C ALA A 233 -18.87 -13.45 -6.47
N ARG A 234 -19.14 -13.10 -7.73
CA ARG A 234 -20.22 -13.70 -8.52
C ARG A 234 -19.71 -14.30 -9.79
N GLU A 235 -20.30 -15.40 -10.17
CA GLU A 235 -20.26 -15.83 -11.56
C GLU A 235 -21.51 -15.36 -12.30
N VAL A 236 -21.30 -15.06 -13.58
CA VAL A 236 -22.31 -14.53 -14.48
C VAL A 236 -22.30 -15.33 -15.79
N SER A 237 -23.47 -15.45 -16.43
CA SER A 237 -23.57 -16.07 -17.75
C SER A 237 -23.40 -15.03 -18.85
N PHE A 238 -22.64 -15.38 -19.86
CA PHE A 238 -22.48 -14.62 -21.10
C PHE A 238 -23.06 -15.41 -22.26
N ALA A 239 -23.87 -14.77 -23.07
CA ALA A 239 -24.39 -15.37 -24.31
C ALA A 239 -23.27 -15.46 -25.34
N THR A 240 -23.04 -16.66 -25.89
CA THR A 240 -22.11 -16.93 -26.97
C THR A 240 -22.83 -17.64 -28.11
N ASP A 241 -22.17 -17.79 -29.25
CA ASP A 241 -22.73 -18.54 -30.40
C ASP A 241 -22.98 -20.04 -30.08
N GLU A 242 -22.30 -20.56 -29.06
CA GLU A 242 -22.38 -21.95 -28.58
C GLU A 242 -23.37 -22.14 -27.44
N GLY A 243 -24.01 -21.06 -26.95
CA GLY A 243 -24.92 -21.03 -25.82
C GLY A 243 -24.46 -20.12 -24.70
N GLU A 244 -25.01 -20.32 -23.48
CA GLU A 244 -24.59 -19.57 -22.29
C GLU A 244 -23.34 -20.19 -21.68
N VAL A 245 -22.29 -19.37 -21.49
CA VAL A 245 -21.06 -19.76 -20.78
C VAL A 245 -20.91 -18.92 -19.53
N TRP A 246 -20.58 -19.60 -18.42
CA TRP A 246 -20.44 -18.96 -17.10
C TRP A 246 -18.98 -18.66 -16.78
N TYR A 247 -18.73 -17.52 -16.20
CA TYR A 247 -17.41 -17.09 -15.70
C TYR A 247 -17.57 -16.35 -14.38
N GLY A 248 -16.52 -16.33 -13.58
CA GLY A 248 -16.37 -15.30 -12.55
C GLY A 248 -16.35 -13.91 -13.21
N LEU A 249 -17.19 -13.01 -12.72
CA LEU A 249 -17.30 -11.68 -13.33
C LEU A 249 -15.94 -10.96 -13.33
N PHE A 250 -15.23 -11.02 -12.22
CA PHE A 250 -13.89 -10.40 -12.11
C PHE A 250 -12.90 -11.07 -13.05
N THR A 251 -12.79 -12.40 -13.01
CA THR A 251 -11.83 -13.16 -13.83
C THR A 251 -12.11 -12.96 -15.31
N ALA A 252 -13.36 -12.95 -15.76
CA ALA A 252 -13.71 -12.69 -17.16
C ALA A 252 -13.22 -11.32 -17.64
N LYS A 253 -13.43 -10.27 -16.82
CA LYS A 253 -12.99 -8.91 -17.17
C LYS A 253 -11.47 -8.77 -17.11
N LEU A 254 -10.83 -9.40 -16.13
CA LEU A 254 -9.37 -9.45 -16.03
C LEU A 254 -8.74 -10.15 -17.24
N ALA A 255 -9.22 -11.33 -17.59
CA ALA A 255 -8.70 -12.11 -18.72
C ALA A 255 -8.87 -11.35 -20.05
N ALA A 256 -10.05 -10.76 -20.29
CA ALA A 256 -10.30 -9.95 -21.48
C ALA A 256 -9.35 -8.75 -21.58
N ARG A 257 -9.14 -8.01 -20.47
CA ARG A 257 -8.19 -6.90 -20.45
C ARG A 257 -6.74 -7.35 -20.63
N LEU A 258 -6.36 -8.48 -20.04
CA LEU A 258 -5.02 -9.06 -20.21
C LEU A 258 -4.74 -9.48 -21.64
N GLN A 259 -5.73 -10.00 -22.37
CA GLN A 259 -5.58 -10.46 -23.75
C GLN A 259 -5.01 -9.36 -24.65
N ASP A 260 -5.54 -8.14 -24.51
CA ASP A 260 -5.21 -6.98 -25.33
C ASP A 260 -4.23 -6.00 -24.66
N ALA A 261 -3.76 -6.29 -23.44
CA ALA A 261 -2.91 -5.39 -22.69
C ALA A 261 -1.57 -5.15 -23.40
N GLY A 262 -1.24 -3.89 -23.66
CA GLY A 262 0.08 -3.41 -24.05
C GLY A 262 1.03 -3.34 -22.84
N ALA A 263 2.03 -2.47 -22.90
CA ALA A 263 2.91 -2.18 -21.77
C ALA A 263 2.20 -1.22 -20.80
N ILE A 264 1.34 -1.78 -19.94
CA ILE A 264 0.59 -1.04 -18.91
C ILE A 264 0.97 -1.51 -17.51
N SER A 265 0.71 -0.69 -16.50
CA SER A 265 0.86 -1.10 -15.11
C SER A 265 -0.30 -1.97 -14.64
N TYR A 266 -0.08 -2.72 -13.54
CA TYR A 266 -1.17 -3.45 -12.88
C TYR A 266 -2.28 -2.50 -12.41
N ARG A 267 -1.96 -1.28 -11.99
CA ARG A 267 -2.95 -0.24 -11.65
C ARG A 267 -3.84 0.11 -12.84
N GLN A 268 -3.27 0.32 -14.02
CA GLN A 268 -4.02 0.61 -15.23
C GLN A 268 -4.91 -0.58 -15.63
N LEU A 269 -4.37 -1.81 -15.53
CA LEU A 269 -5.12 -3.03 -15.74
C LEU A 269 -6.30 -3.12 -14.79
N PHE A 270 -6.06 -2.95 -13.48
CA PHE A 270 -7.11 -3.01 -12.45
C PHE A 270 -8.20 -1.95 -12.66
N GLN A 271 -7.82 -0.71 -12.98
CA GLN A 271 -8.78 0.36 -13.31
C GLN A 271 -9.62 0.02 -14.53
N GLY A 272 -9.03 -0.60 -15.56
CA GLY A 272 -9.75 -1.08 -16.74
C GLY A 272 -10.76 -2.18 -16.38
N VAL A 273 -10.34 -3.16 -15.57
CA VAL A 273 -11.23 -4.23 -15.07
C VAL A 273 -12.41 -3.64 -14.28
N LEU A 274 -12.13 -2.72 -13.35
CA LEU A 274 -13.16 -2.07 -12.55
C LEU A 274 -14.16 -1.28 -13.43
N ALA A 275 -13.68 -0.59 -14.46
CA ALA A 275 -14.52 0.12 -15.40
C ALA A 275 -15.44 -0.83 -16.18
N ASP A 276 -14.92 -1.96 -16.64
CA ASP A 276 -15.68 -2.97 -17.38
C ASP A 276 -16.69 -3.72 -16.50
N MET A 277 -16.39 -3.91 -15.21
CA MET A 277 -17.34 -4.48 -14.25
C MET A 277 -18.49 -3.52 -13.93
N ASN A 278 -18.26 -2.22 -14.04
CA ASN A 278 -19.27 -1.19 -13.85
C ASN A 278 -20.11 -0.88 -15.11
N ASP A 279 -19.87 -1.59 -16.22
CA ASP A 279 -20.65 -1.41 -17.44
C ASP A 279 -22.09 -1.92 -17.21
N THR A 280 -23.07 -1.14 -17.66
CA THR A 280 -24.50 -1.46 -17.54
C THR A 280 -24.92 -2.67 -18.37
N THR A 281 -24.08 -3.14 -19.28
CA THR A 281 -24.33 -4.34 -20.11
C THR A 281 -23.99 -5.65 -19.38
N VAL A 282 -23.36 -5.58 -18.19
CA VAL A 282 -23.06 -6.76 -17.38
C VAL A 282 -24.36 -7.40 -16.89
N PRO A 283 -24.55 -8.74 -17.05
CA PRO A 283 -25.70 -9.45 -16.53
C PRO A 283 -25.91 -9.22 -15.03
N GLY A 284 -27.14 -8.94 -14.62
CA GLY A 284 -27.44 -8.61 -13.23
C GLY A 284 -27.21 -7.15 -12.82
N GLY A 285 -26.70 -6.32 -13.74
CA GLY A 285 -26.49 -4.87 -13.56
C GLY A 285 -25.15 -4.52 -12.92
N ALA A 286 -24.70 -3.30 -13.16
CA ALA A 286 -23.54 -2.71 -12.49
C ALA A 286 -23.75 -2.70 -10.97
N ARG A 287 -22.69 -2.89 -10.18
CA ARG A 287 -22.66 -2.87 -8.71
C ARG A 287 -22.89 -4.22 -7.99
N LEU A 288 -22.51 -5.31 -8.64
CA LEU A 288 -22.62 -6.62 -8.03
C LEU A 288 -21.50 -6.90 -7.01
N GLN A 289 -20.31 -6.39 -7.27
CA GLN A 289 -19.11 -6.58 -6.45
C GLN A 289 -18.07 -5.49 -6.74
N THR A 290 -17.20 -5.23 -5.78
CA THR A 290 -16.12 -4.24 -5.88
C THR A 290 -14.79 -4.95 -5.68
N PRO A 291 -13.96 -5.10 -6.72
CA PRO A 291 -12.64 -5.69 -6.57
C PRO A 291 -11.72 -4.80 -5.73
N LEU A 292 -10.74 -5.43 -5.10
CA LEU A 292 -9.69 -4.78 -4.31
C LEU A 292 -8.32 -5.22 -4.81
N TRP A 293 -7.30 -4.48 -4.43
CA TRP A 293 -5.91 -4.90 -4.60
C TRP A 293 -5.10 -4.62 -3.33
N ALA A 294 -4.04 -5.41 -3.12
CA ALA A 294 -3.06 -5.22 -2.06
C ALA A 294 -1.65 -5.52 -2.58
N GLY A 295 -0.64 -4.94 -1.96
CA GLY A 295 0.77 -5.22 -2.24
C GLY A 295 1.50 -4.11 -3.00
N THR A 296 2.81 -4.31 -3.20
CA THR A 296 3.76 -3.28 -3.63
C THR A 296 3.95 -3.18 -5.15
N LEU A 297 3.53 -4.20 -5.93
CA LEU A 297 3.77 -4.24 -7.38
C LEU A 297 2.70 -3.55 -8.23
N ILE A 298 1.76 -2.83 -7.63
CA ILE A 298 0.60 -2.25 -8.35
C ILE A 298 0.99 -1.32 -9.49
N ASP A 299 2.10 -0.61 -9.38
CA ASP A 299 2.61 0.30 -10.40
C ASP A 299 3.67 -0.35 -11.33
N ALA A 300 4.00 -1.64 -11.12
CA ALA A 300 4.88 -2.39 -12.01
C ALA A 300 4.18 -2.73 -13.34
N THR A 301 4.96 -3.02 -14.37
CA THR A 301 4.42 -3.44 -15.67
C THR A 301 3.81 -4.83 -15.61
N VAL A 302 2.63 -5.00 -16.17
CA VAL A 302 1.95 -6.30 -16.25
C VAL A 302 2.82 -7.31 -17.00
N LEU A 303 3.13 -8.43 -16.34
CA LEU A 303 3.98 -9.52 -16.84
C LEU A 303 5.39 -9.09 -17.30
N GLY A 304 5.85 -7.89 -16.97
CA GLY A 304 7.11 -7.31 -17.47
C GLY A 304 8.17 -6.97 -16.42
N GLY A 305 7.98 -7.33 -15.15
CA GLY A 305 8.94 -7.04 -14.08
C GLY A 305 8.82 -5.62 -13.48
N ARG A 306 9.78 -5.28 -12.59
CA ARG A 306 9.70 -4.11 -11.70
C ARG A 306 10.04 -2.76 -12.35
N ASP A 307 10.46 -2.71 -13.60
CA ASP A 307 11.24 -1.60 -14.16
C ASP A 307 10.47 -0.46 -14.83
N THR A 308 9.15 -0.51 -14.85
CA THR A 308 8.33 0.54 -15.47
C THR A 308 7.30 1.09 -14.50
N ALA A 309 7.44 2.37 -14.23
CA ALA A 309 6.40 3.12 -13.54
C ALA A 309 5.18 3.28 -14.46
N GLY A 310 4.09 2.65 -14.08
CA GLY A 310 2.81 2.85 -14.77
C GLY A 310 2.31 4.29 -14.62
N LEU A 311 1.69 4.79 -15.67
CA LEU A 311 1.01 6.09 -15.62
C LEU A 311 -0.22 5.99 -14.73
N ARG A 312 -0.30 6.87 -13.74
CA ARG A 312 -1.49 7.00 -12.92
C ARG A 312 -2.56 7.79 -13.67
N ARG A 313 -3.75 7.20 -13.78
CA ARG A 313 -4.91 7.82 -14.43
C ARG A 313 -6.10 7.89 -13.49
N PHE A 314 -6.88 8.94 -13.65
CA PHE A 314 -8.04 9.23 -12.80
C PHE A 314 -9.29 9.29 -13.66
N ALA A 315 -10.38 8.68 -13.19
CA ALA A 315 -11.63 8.63 -13.94
C ALA A 315 -12.27 10.03 -14.07
N VAL A 316 -12.82 10.30 -15.25
CA VAL A 316 -13.51 11.55 -15.61
C VAL A 316 -14.98 11.25 -15.90
N GLN A 317 -15.87 11.99 -15.26
CA GLN A 317 -17.32 11.94 -15.51
C GLN A 317 -17.82 13.34 -15.88
N GLY A 318 -18.13 13.53 -17.15
CA GLY A 318 -18.42 14.86 -17.66
C GLY A 318 -17.21 15.78 -17.47
N ASN A 319 -17.34 16.85 -16.68
CA ASN A 319 -16.22 17.72 -16.31
C ASN A 319 -15.73 17.50 -14.87
N ARG A 320 -16.18 16.44 -14.20
CA ARG A 320 -15.75 16.08 -12.85
C ARG A 320 -14.68 15.02 -12.91
N LEU A 321 -13.53 15.31 -12.36
CA LEU A 321 -12.45 14.34 -12.12
C LEU A 321 -12.72 13.63 -10.80
N ARG A 322 -12.69 12.31 -10.77
CA ARG A 322 -12.79 11.50 -9.55
C ARG A 322 -11.43 11.39 -8.85
N ALA A 323 -10.80 12.52 -8.73
CA ALA A 323 -9.56 12.70 -8.00
C ALA A 323 -9.44 14.16 -7.60
N GLY A 324 -8.92 14.40 -6.42
CA GLY A 324 -8.77 15.73 -5.87
C GLY A 324 -7.45 15.87 -5.15
N ARG A 325 -7.44 16.66 -4.11
CA ARG A 325 -6.23 16.97 -3.33
C ARG A 325 -5.60 15.75 -2.70
N VAL A 326 -6.42 14.79 -2.26
CA VAL A 326 -5.95 13.49 -1.75
C VAL A 326 -5.18 12.69 -2.81
N HIS A 327 -5.34 13.01 -4.08
CA HIS A 327 -4.62 12.40 -5.20
C HIS A 327 -3.50 13.31 -5.75
N GLY A 328 -3.16 14.39 -5.05
CA GLY A 328 -2.15 15.34 -5.49
C GLY A 328 -2.58 16.32 -6.58
N LEU A 329 -3.86 16.57 -6.71
CA LEU A 329 -4.38 17.44 -7.74
C LEU A 329 -4.78 18.79 -7.16
N ALA A 330 -3.88 19.76 -7.28
CA ALA A 330 -4.11 21.17 -6.95
C ALA A 330 -4.83 21.90 -8.07
N ASP A 331 -5.49 23.02 -7.70
CA ASP A 331 -5.93 23.99 -8.68
C ASP A 331 -4.72 24.47 -9.49
N GLY A 332 -4.86 24.51 -10.80
CA GLY A 332 -3.77 24.82 -11.71
C GLY A 332 -3.05 23.62 -12.30
N THR A 333 -3.20 22.40 -11.78
CA THR A 333 -2.64 21.18 -12.37
C THR A 333 -3.16 20.98 -13.79
N VAL A 334 -2.27 20.74 -14.74
CA VAL A 334 -2.61 20.47 -16.14
C VAL A 334 -2.68 18.96 -16.37
N MET A 335 -3.79 18.52 -16.92
CA MET A 335 -4.14 17.11 -17.14
C MET A 335 -4.22 16.80 -18.62
N GLY A 336 -3.64 15.67 -19.05
CA GLY A 336 -3.88 15.08 -20.36
C GLY A 336 -5.08 14.13 -20.30
N LEU A 337 -5.99 14.26 -21.25
CA LEU A 337 -7.22 13.46 -21.32
C LEU A 337 -7.02 12.28 -22.26
N VAL A 338 -7.50 11.10 -21.83
CA VAL A 338 -7.46 9.86 -22.62
C VAL A 338 -8.80 9.14 -22.57
N ALA A 339 -9.05 8.25 -23.53
CA ALA A 339 -10.29 7.51 -23.61
C ALA A 339 -10.29 6.24 -22.74
N ASP A 340 -9.14 5.56 -22.62
CA ASP A 340 -8.98 4.31 -21.87
C ASP A 340 -7.80 4.40 -20.89
N PRO A 341 -7.86 3.76 -19.72
CA PRO A 341 -6.74 3.77 -18.77
C PRO A 341 -5.51 3.02 -19.30
N ALA A 342 -5.65 2.20 -20.32
CA ALA A 342 -4.56 1.48 -20.99
C ALA A 342 -3.96 2.21 -22.20
N ASP A 343 -4.49 3.38 -22.59
CA ASP A 343 -3.95 4.14 -23.73
C ASP A 343 -2.46 4.49 -23.50
N PRO A 344 -1.62 4.57 -24.55
CA PRO A 344 -0.26 5.09 -24.45
C PRO A 344 -0.20 6.49 -23.82
N ALA A 345 0.95 6.87 -23.26
CA ALA A 345 1.11 8.15 -22.55
C ALA A 345 0.87 9.37 -23.44
N ASP A 346 1.15 9.24 -24.71
CA ASP A 346 1.05 10.27 -25.74
C ASP A 346 -0.30 10.25 -26.50
N ALA A 347 -1.15 9.25 -26.25
CA ALA A 347 -2.48 9.12 -26.89
C ALA A 347 -3.51 10.11 -26.29
N LEU A 348 -3.10 11.37 -26.12
CA LEU A 348 -3.94 12.40 -25.57
C LEU A 348 -5.01 12.85 -26.56
N ILE A 349 -6.28 12.86 -26.12
CA ILE A 349 -7.41 13.38 -26.89
C ILE A 349 -7.73 14.85 -26.54
N GLY A 350 -7.05 15.42 -25.55
CA GLY A 350 -7.18 16.82 -25.16
C GLY A 350 -6.42 17.15 -23.89
N THR A 351 -6.50 18.41 -23.47
CA THR A 351 -5.84 18.95 -22.27
C THR A 351 -6.85 19.71 -21.44
N ALA A 352 -6.78 19.56 -20.14
CA ALA A 352 -7.63 20.27 -19.19
C ALA A 352 -6.83 20.75 -17.99
N GLN A 353 -7.29 21.79 -17.29
CA GLN A 353 -6.73 22.26 -16.04
C GLN A 353 -7.68 21.94 -14.88
N VAL A 354 -7.10 21.51 -13.78
CA VAL A 354 -7.83 21.31 -12.52
C VAL A 354 -8.22 22.66 -11.94
N GLN A 355 -9.51 22.83 -11.65
CA GLN A 355 -10.03 23.97 -10.93
C GLN A 355 -11.02 23.48 -9.87
N LYS A 356 -11.11 24.21 -8.75
CA LYS A 356 -12.00 23.87 -7.61
C LYS A 356 -11.78 22.44 -7.13
N SER A 357 -10.52 22.09 -6.92
CA SER A 357 -10.16 20.81 -6.33
C SER A 357 -10.71 20.70 -4.90
N THR A 358 -11.51 19.65 -4.66
CA THR A 358 -11.92 19.23 -3.32
C THR A 358 -10.93 18.18 -2.80
N ALA A 359 -11.22 17.55 -1.69
CA ALA A 359 -10.40 16.47 -1.18
C ALA A 359 -10.30 15.30 -2.16
N THR A 360 -11.42 14.81 -2.69
CA THR A 360 -11.50 13.58 -3.51
C THR A 360 -11.92 13.82 -4.96
N THR A 361 -12.35 15.01 -5.32
CA THR A 361 -12.78 15.34 -6.67
C THR A 361 -12.28 16.71 -7.11
N ALA A 362 -12.20 16.92 -8.41
CA ALA A 362 -11.90 18.25 -8.97
C ALA A 362 -12.76 18.53 -10.21
N ARG A 363 -12.89 19.80 -10.54
CA ARG A 363 -13.48 20.23 -11.81
C ARG A 363 -12.37 20.34 -12.86
N LEU A 364 -12.59 19.79 -14.02
CA LEU A 364 -11.76 19.98 -15.20
C LEU A 364 -12.31 21.10 -16.07
N VAL A 365 -11.43 22.00 -16.49
CA VAL A 365 -11.70 23.03 -17.47
C VAL A 365 -10.79 22.81 -18.66
N PRO A 366 -11.32 22.61 -19.88
CA PRO A 366 -10.50 22.38 -21.07
C PRO A 366 -9.61 23.61 -21.33
N VAL A 367 -8.35 23.35 -21.66
CA VAL A 367 -7.34 24.39 -21.91
C VAL A 367 -6.50 24.02 -23.12
N ALA A 368 -5.76 24.98 -23.66
CA ALA A 368 -4.81 24.72 -24.72
C ALA A 368 -3.65 23.83 -24.25
N ALA A 369 -3.06 23.05 -25.16
CA ALA A 369 -1.98 22.11 -24.83
C ALA A 369 -0.68 22.79 -24.31
N ASP A 370 -0.50 24.06 -24.60
CA ASP A 370 0.63 24.90 -24.15
C ASP A 370 0.35 25.64 -22.83
N CYS A 371 -0.76 25.29 -22.13
CA CYS A 371 -1.08 25.85 -20.83
C CYS A 371 0.05 25.56 -19.82
N VAL A 372 0.57 26.62 -19.21
CA VAL A 372 1.57 26.52 -18.13
C VAL A 372 0.86 26.51 -16.79
N PRO A 373 1.11 25.53 -15.93
CA PRO A 373 0.44 25.44 -14.65
C PRO A 373 0.82 26.60 -13.72
N GLN A 374 -0.16 27.37 -13.33
CA GLN A 374 -0.05 28.43 -12.32
C GLN A 374 -1.30 28.39 -11.44
N ALA A 375 -1.12 28.34 -10.12
CA ALA A 375 -2.26 28.27 -9.19
C ALA A 375 -3.07 29.58 -9.15
N ALA A 376 -2.41 30.72 -9.26
CA ALA A 376 -3.01 32.03 -9.17
C ALA A 376 -3.62 32.56 -10.48
N LEU A 377 -3.22 32.02 -11.62
CA LEU A 377 -3.65 32.47 -12.95
C LEU A 377 -4.08 31.26 -13.79
N PRO A 378 -5.36 30.88 -13.76
CA PRO A 378 -5.85 29.78 -14.57
C PRO A 378 -5.70 30.08 -16.06
N CYS A 379 -5.37 29.06 -16.85
CA CYS A 379 -5.37 29.17 -18.30
C CYS A 379 -6.79 29.49 -18.84
N PRO A 380 -6.90 30.17 -19.98
CA PRO A 380 -8.18 30.44 -20.61
C PRO A 380 -8.93 29.14 -20.94
N ASP A 381 -10.23 29.12 -20.70
CA ASP A 381 -11.12 28.04 -21.07
C ASP A 381 -11.15 27.92 -22.62
N SER A 382 -10.86 26.74 -23.15
CA SER A 382 -10.85 26.46 -24.59
C SER A 382 -12.17 25.89 -25.12
N GLY A 383 -13.21 25.77 -24.28
CA GLY A 383 -14.55 25.34 -24.70
C GLY A 383 -15.09 24.10 -23.96
N SER A 384 -15.25 22.96 -24.63
CA SER A 384 -15.77 21.73 -24.06
C SER A 384 -14.70 20.63 -23.99
N LEU A 385 -14.79 19.76 -22.99
CA LEU A 385 -13.96 18.56 -22.96
C LEU A 385 -14.25 17.69 -24.17
N PRO A 386 -13.22 17.03 -24.73
CA PRO A 386 -13.41 16.12 -25.87
C PRO A 386 -14.43 15.02 -25.57
N PRO A 387 -15.33 14.71 -26.50
CA PRO A 387 -16.19 13.56 -26.35
C PRO A 387 -15.32 12.28 -26.26
N GLY A 388 -15.61 11.44 -25.28
CA GLY A 388 -14.82 10.23 -25.03
C GLY A 388 -13.71 10.38 -23.98
N ALA A 389 -13.47 11.57 -23.41
CA ALA A 389 -12.57 11.73 -22.28
C ALA A 389 -13.14 10.99 -21.05
N ARG A 390 -12.57 9.83 -20.74
CA ARG A 390 -12.98 9.00 -19.59
C ARG A 390 -11.95 8.97 -18.47
N TYR A 391 -10.69 9.29 -18.80
CA TYR A 391 -9.57 9.31 -17.85
C TYR A 391 -8.68 10.53 -18.09
N ALA A 392 -7.95 10.91 -17.04
CA ALA A 392 -6.99 12.02 -17.10
C ALA A 392 -5.70 11.61 -16.39
N GLN A 393 -4.56 12.01 -16.97
CA GLN A 393 -3.23 11.85 -16.41
C GLN A 393 -2.59 13.21 -16.18
N VAL A 394 -1.72 13.32 -15.18
CA VAL A 394 -1.01 14.57 -14.90
C VAL A 394 0.04 14.84 -15.97
N LEU A 395 0.04 16.03 -16.53
CA LEU A 395 1.09 16.51 -17.44
C LEU A 395 2.04 17.48 -16.75
N ALA A 396 1.50 18.41 -15.97
CA ALA A 396 2.32 19.41 -15.28
C ALA A 396 1.56 20.01 -14.07
N ARG A 397 2.29 20.50 -13.09
CA ARG A 397 1.74 20.99 -11.79
C ARG A 397 2.30 22.34 -11.39
N PRO A 398 1.52 23.18 -10.70
CA PRO A 398 2.05 24.38 -10.06
C PRO A 398 2.83 24.00 -8.80
N VAL A 399 3.99 24.60 -8.60
CA VAL A 399 4.85 24.35 -7.42
C VAL A 399 5.15 25.67 -6.70
N ASP A 400 4.92 25.68 -5.36
CA ASP A 400 5.34 26.82 -4.52
C ASP A 400 5.42 26.43 -3.02
N LEU A 401 6.40 25.60 -2.67
CA LEU A 401 6.68 25.20 -1.28
C LEU A 401 8.14 25.46 -0.91
N VAL A 402 8.39 25.92 0.32
CA VAL A 402 9.69 26.18 0.89
C VAL A 402 9.83 25.44 2.22
N VAL A 403 10.86 24.62 2.39
CA VAL A 403 11.25 24.03 3.68
C VAL A 403 12.31 24.95 4.31
N ARG A 404 12.05 25.43 5.51
CA ARG A 404 12.95 26.34 6.23
C ARG A 404 13.86 25.55 7.15
N LEU A 405 15.16 25.73 6.96
CA LEU A 405 16.20 25.09 7.74
C LEU A 405 16.84 26.13 8.67
N ALA A 406 16.95 25.83 9.98
CA ALA A 406 17.73 26.67 10.86
C ALA A 406 19.22 26.65 10.45
N PRO A 407 19.96 27.77 10.56
CA PRO A 407 21.41 27.74 10.42
C PRO A 407 22.04 26.71 11.35
N PRO A 408 23.05 25.94 10.91
CA PRO A 408 23.66 24.88 11.70
C PRO A 408 24.36 25.44 12.94
N ARG A 409 24.21 24.75 14.08
CA ARG A 409 24.74 25.13 15.39
C ARG A 409 25.44 23.97 16.09
N GLY A 410 26.28 24.29 17.07
CA GLY A 410 26.81 23.31 17.99
C GLY A 410 25.82 22.90 19.10
N MET A 411 26.19 21.91 19.91
CA MET A 411 25.42 21.49 21.08
C MET A 411 25.31 22.59 22.18
N ASP A 412 26.19 23.57 22.14
CA ASP A 412 26.15 24.77 23.00
C ASP A 412 25.14 25.83 22.52
N GLY A 413 24.44 25.55 21.40
CA GLY A 413 23.46 26.45 20.79
C GLY A 413 24.06 27.59 19.96
N LEU A 414 25.39 27.69 19.84
CA LEU A 414 26.05 28.73 19.05
C LEU A 414 26.09 28.31 17.56
N ALA A 415 25.83 29.25 16.67
CA ALA A 415 25.93 29.02 15.24
C ALA A 415 27.36 28.62 14.85
N LEU A 416 27.49 27.67 13.93
CA LEU A 416 28.79 27.28 13.39
C LEU A 416 29.44 28.46 12.65
N ALA A 417 30.78 28.54 12.71
CA ALA A 417 31.48 29.56 11.97
C ALA A 417 31.29 29.40 10.44
N PRO A 418 31.26 30.48 9.65
CA PRO A 418 31.02 30.40 8.19
C PRO A 418 32.04 29.53 7.43
N GLY A 419 33.21 29.29 8.00
CA GLY A 419 34.24 28.42 7.43
C GLY A 419 34.31 27.01 8.01
N ASP A 420 33.36 26.64 8.87
CA ASP A 420 33.24 25.28 9.45
C ASP A 420 32.99 24.29 8.30
N PRO A 421 33.73 23.17 8.22
CA PRO A 421 33.56 22.20 7.14
C PRO A 421 32.14 21.64 7.02
N ALA A 422 31.46 21.41 8.17
CA ALA A 422 30.08 20.91 8.17
C ALA A 422 29.09 21.97 7.67
N ALA A 423 29.29 23.25 8.03
CA ALA A 423 28.46 24.34 7.52
C ALA A 423 28.64 24.54 6.01
N VAL A 424 29.87 24.49 5.52
CA VAL A 424 30.18 24.59 4.07
C VAL A 424 29.60 23.44 3.28
N ALA A 425 29.70 22.21 3.81
CA ALA A 425 29.13 21.02 3.17
C ALA A 425 27.58 21.09 3.11
N LEU A 426 26.95 21.57 4.18
CA LEU A 426 25.50 21.74 4.24
C LEU A 426 25.00 22.80 3.25
N GLU A 427 25.72 23.93 3.12
CA GLU A 427 25.39 24.98 2.15
C GLU A 427 25.46 24.45 0.70
N ALA A 428 26.51 23.68 0.39
CA ALA A 428 26.67 23.03 -0.92
C ALA A 428 25.53 22.01 -1.18
N ALA A 429 25.11 21.24 -0.17
CA ALA A 429 24.01 20.29 -0.28
C ALA A 429 22.65 20.99 -0.50
N VAL A 430 22.39 22.10 0.20
CA VAL A 430 21.18 22.93 -0.03
C VAL A 430 21.16 23.46 -1.46
N ALA A 431 22.29 23.95 -1.97
CA ALA A 431 22.38 24.39 -3.36
C ALA A 431 22.09 23.26 -4.36
N ALA A 432 22.61 22.06 -4.10
CA ALA A 432 22.38 20.88 -4.94
C ALA A 432 20.90 20.47 -4.95
N VAL A 433 20.25 20.42 -3.78
CA VAL A 433 18.81 20.09 -3.69
C VAL A 433 17.94 21.13 -4.40
N ASN A 434 18.29 22.41 -4.30
CA ASN A 434 17.56 23.48 -4.97
C ASN A 434 17.73 23.46 -6.49
N ALA A 435 18.84 22.91 -6.99
CA ALA A 435 19.08 22.73 -8.43
C ALA A 435 18.20 21.63 -9.06
N ASP A 436 17.70 20.68 -8.26
CA ASP A 436 16.76 19.64 -8.73
C ASP A 436 15.39 20.20 -9.18
N GLY A 437 15.07 21.43 -8.80
CA GLY A 437 13.74 22.03 -8.98
C GLY A 437 12.73 21.55 -7.95
N GLY A 438 11.54 22.11 -7.98
CA GLY A 438 10.47 21.81 -7.00
C GLY A 438 10.59 22.63 -5.73
N THR A 439 10.16 22.06 -4.59
CA THR A 439 10.22 22.71 -3.28
C THR A 439 11.64 23.09 -2.92
N ARG A 440 11.82 24.34 -2.53
CA ARG A 440 13.14 24.87 -2.16
C ARG A 440 13.42 24.66 -0.68
N VAL A 441 14.70 24.53 -0.35
CA VAL A 441 15.22 24.59 1.02
C VAL A 441 15.87 25.96 1.22
N GLU A 442 15.40 26.72 2.20
CA GLU A 442 15.93 28.06 2.53
C GLU A 442 16.32 28.13 4.00
N TYR A 443 17.33 28.92 4.31
CA TYR A 443 17.69 29.19 5.70
C TYR A 443 16.77 30.26 6.32
N ASP A 444 16.26 29.97 7.52
CA ASP A 444 15.55 30.94 8.35
C ASP A 444 15.96 30.72 9.82
N ALA A 445 16.48 31.75 10.45
CA ALA A 445 16.98 31.67 11.84
C ALA A 445 15.86 31.82 12.88
N THR A 446 14.64 32.20 12.48
CA THR A 446 13.55 32.55 13.40
C THR A 446 12.30 31.70 13.20
N ALA A 447 11.99 31.34 11.96
CA ALA A 447 10.79 30.59 11.60
C ALA A 447 11.18 29.38 10.73
N TYR A 448 11.80 28.38 11.34
CA TYR A 448 12.27 27.16 10.70
C TYR A 448 11.39 25.96 10.99
N ASP A 449 11.43 24.99 10.10
CA ASP A 449 10.75 23.71 10.21
C ASP A 449 11.69 22.63 10.76
N VAL A 450 12.99 22.78 10.47
CA VAL A 450 14.03 21.80 10.77
C VAL A 450 15.24 22.49 11.38
N GLU A 451 15.68 22.00 12.53
CA GLU A 451 16.95 22.35 13.15
C GLU A 451 18.08 21.47 12.62
N SER A 452 19.30 22.00 12.63
CA SER A 452 20.52 21.22 12.37
C SER A 452 21.56 21.49 13.45
N VAL A 453 22.04 20.40 14.10
CA VAL A 453 23.02 20.46 15.20
C VAL A 453 24.23 19.59 14.87
N LEU A 454 25.43 20.15 15.02
CA LEU A 454 26.68 19.40 14.88
C LEU A 454 27.02 18.78 16.24
N ALA A 455 27.05 17.46 16.29
CA ALA A 455 27.45 16.68 17.44
C ALA A 455 28.16 15.40 17.00
N GLU A 456 29.16 14.95 17.76
CA GLU A 456 29.85 13.67 17.52
C GLU A 456 30.40 13.50 16.10
N GLY A 457 30.76 14.60 15.44
CA GLY A 457 31.29 14.61 14.05
C GLY A 457 30.21 14.45 12.97
N ALA A 458 28.93 14.46 13.30
CA ALA A 458 27.80 14.38 12.38
C ALA A 458 26.84 15.57 12.55
N LEU A 459 26.09 15.90 11.50
CA LEU A 459 24.95 16.81 11.58
C LEU A 459 23.68 16.00 11.89
N TRP A 460 22.93 16.47 12.87
CA TRP A 460 21.66 15.90 13.29
C TRP A 460 20.52 16.84 12.88
N PHE A 461 19.48 16.29 12.28
CA PHE A 461 18.34 17.03 11.76
C PHE A 461 17.03 16.57 12.41
N GLY A 462 16.19 17.52 12.78
CA GLY A 462 14.87 17.27 13.35
C GLY A 462 14.08 18.56 13.49
N PRO A 463 12.75 18.49 13.77
CA PRO A 463 12.01 19.68 14.22
C PRO A 463 12.64 20.26 15.49
N ARG A 464 13.22 19.37 16.31
CA ARG A 464 14.26 19.64 17.32
C ARG A 464 15.37 18.64 17.13
N ALA A 465 16.58 19.13 16.94
CA ALA A 465 17.77 18.29 16.77
C ALA A 465 18.51 18.00 18.09
N GLN A 466 17.95 18.42 19.23
CA GLN A 466 18.50 18.20 20.56
C GLN A 466 17.39 18.05 21.59
N ILE A 467 17.47 17.02 22.43
CA ILE A 467 16.61 16.83 23.62
C ILE A 467 17.55 16.63 24.83
N GLY A 468 17.38 17.50 25.85
CA GLY A 468 18.29 17.49 26.97
C GLY A 468 19.75 17.74 26.55
N GLY A 469 20.66 16.86 26.95
CA GLY A 469 22.07 16.89 26.56
C GLY A 469 22.43 16.06 25.32
N SER A 470 21.42 15.41 24.68
CA SER A 470 21.64 14.45 23.60
C SER A 470 21.21 15.01 22.22
N PRO A 471 21.99 14.77 21.16
CA PRO A 471 21.54 15.04 19.80
C PRO A 471 20.44 14.02 19.43
N VAL A 472 19.45 14.44 18.62
CA VAL A 472 18.32 13.60 18.21
C VAL A 472 17.93 13.86 16.76
N GLY A 473 17.20 12.95 16.17
CA GLY A 473 16.71 13.03 14.79
C GLY A 473 17.60 12.26 13.80
N LEU A 474 17.63 12.72 12.56
CA LEU A 474 18.38 12.09 11.47
C LEU A 474 19.87 12.47 11.57
N GLN A 475 20.72 11.51 11.87
CA GLN A 475 22.19 11.65 11.90
C GLN A 475 22.77 11.52 10.46
N VAL A 476 23.60 12.46 10.05
CA VAL A 476 24.19 12.50 8.73
C VAL A 476 25.65 12.91 8.78
N ALA A 477 26.52 12.16 8.13
CA ALA A 477 27.91 12.56 7.95
C ALA A 477 27.99 13.92 7.22
N PRO A 478 28.93 14.85 7.59
CA PRO A 478 29.01 16.18 6.99
C PRO A 478 29.67 16.14 5.61
N GLU A 479 29.17 15.29 4.74
CA GLU A 479 29.58 15.12 3.34
C GLU A 479 28.46 15.58 2.40
N VAL A 480 28.80 16.31 1.34
CA VAL A 480 27.81 16.92 0.43
C VAL A 480 26.83 15.91 -0.13
N ALA A 481 27.29 14.72 -0.54
CA ALA A 481 26.42 13.68 -1.10
C ALA A 481 25.43 13.12 -0.07
N ALA A 482 25.90 12.80 1.15
CA ALA A 482 25.07 12.31 2.24
C ALA A 482 24.04 13.36 2.69
N LEU A 483 24.48 14.61 2.86
CA LEU A 483 23.62 15.73 3.22
C LEU A 483 22.58 16.02 2.11
N THR A 484 22.95 15.93 0.83
CA THR A 484 21.99 16.10 -0.28
C THR A 484 20.91 15.04 -0.26
N ALA A 485 21.25 13.77 -0.04
CA ALA A 485 20.29 12.68 0.09
C ALA A 485 19.37 12.89 1.30
N ALA A 486 19.94 13.25 2.45
CA ALA A 486 19.18 13.55 3.66
C ALA A 486 18.20 14.73 3.48
N LEU A 487 18.67 15.83 2.89
CA LEU A 487 17.81 16.99 2.62
C LEU A 487 16.67 16.69 1.65
N ARG A 488 16.90 15.82 0.65
CA ARG A 488 15.81 15.34 -0.22
C ARG A 488 14.76 14.59 0.57
N ARG A 489 15.16 13.69 1.48
CA ARG A 489 14.24 12.97 2.38
C ARG A 489 13.49 13.93 3.29
N ILE A 490 14.18 14.81 3.99
CA ILE A 490 13.59 15.83 4.87
C ILE A 490 12.58 16.68 4.10
N ARG A 491 12.94 17.17 2.91
CA ARG A 491 12.06 17.95 2.05
C ARG A 491 10.74 17.23 1.79
N LYS A 492 10.79 15.97 1.37
CA LYS A 492 9.60 15.15 1.10
C LYS A 492 8.73 14.99 2.35
N ALA A 493 9.31 14.63 3.47
CA ALA A 493 8.57 14.42 4.72
C ALA A 493 7.95 15.71 5.25
N GLU A 494 8.64 16.85 5.16
CA GLU A 494 8.11 18.16 5.58
C GLU A 494 7.00 18.65 4.64
N GLU A 495 7.14 18.45 3.35
CA GLU A 495 6.07 18.69 2.38
C GLU A 495 4.83 17.90 2.75
N LEU A 496 4.96 16.59 2.96
CA LEU A 496 3.89 15.70 3.36
C LEU A 496 3.22 16.18 4.65
N SER A 497 4.01 16.44 5.67
CA SER A 497 3.55 16.90 6.97
C SER A 497 2.75 18.22 6.88
N ARG A 498 3.25 19.20 6.13
CA ARG A 498 2.57 20.48 5.95
C ARG A 498 1.24 20.34 5.22
N LEU A 499 1.23 19.54 4.20
CA LEU A 499 0.06 19.34 3.36
C LEU A 499 -1.03 18.63 4.13
N LEU A 500 -0.70 17.55 4.84
CA LEU A 500 -1.64 16.86 5.71
C LEU A 500 -2.11 17.79 6.85
N SER A 501 -1.21 18.57 7.44
CA SER A 501 -1.57 19.55 8.48
C SER A 501 -2.49 20.65 7.96
N SER A 502 -2.36 21.08 6.70
CA SER A 502 -3.22 22.09 6.08
C SER A 502 -4.65 21.62 5.86
N VAL A 503 -4.84 20.30 5.80
CA VAL A 503 -6.16 19.63 5.65
C VAL A 503 -6.70 19.15 6.98
N ALA A 504 -5.87 19.15 8.05
CA ALA A 504 -6.28 18.68 9.36
C ALA A 504 -7.58 19.36 9.80
N THR A 505 -8.62 18.58 9.94
CA THR A 505 -9.94 19.02 10.34
C THR A 505 -10.05 18.92 11.85
N LYS A 506 -10.40 20.01 12.49
CA LYS A 506 -10.81 19.94 13.90
C LYS A 506 -12.24 19.40 13.94
N PRO A 507 -12.50 18.27 14.62
CA PRO A 507 -13.86 17.79 14.81
C PRO A 507 -14.73 18.90 15.39
N SER A 508 -15.91 19.08 14.84
CA SER A 508 -16.91 20.02 15.36
C SER A 508 -18.22 19.28 15.58
N LEU A 509 -19.09 19.83 16.43
CA LEU A 509 -20.44 19.26 16.65
C LEU A 509 -21.27 19.19 15.35
N LEU A 510 -20.93 19.99 14.34
CA LEU A 510 -21.63 20.03 13.05
C LEU A 510 -20.97 19.16 11.98
N SER A 511 -19.73 18.70 12.19
CA SER A 511 -18.99 17.79 11.32
C SER A 511 -18.12 16.88 12.19
N PRO A 512 -18.70 15.85 12.84
CA PRO A 512 -17.93 14.89 13.61
C PRO A 512 -17.12 14.00 12.68
N ASN A 513 -15.98 13.49 13.17
CA ASN A 513 -15.24 12.49 12.44
C ASN A 513 -16.15 11.24 12.23
N PRO A 514 -16.30 10.74 11.00
CA PRO A 514 -17.11 9.56 10.71
C PRO A 514 -16.52 8.25 11.23
N VAL A 515 -15.29 8.29 11.74
CA VAL A 515 -14.56 7.16 12.30
C VAL A 515 -14.07 7.54 13.70
N ASN A 516 -14.33 6.68 14.68
CA ASN A 516 -13.72 6.78 16.00
C ASN A 516 -12.32 6.18 15.93
N ILE A 517 -11.32 7.01 16.05
CA ILE A 517 -9.92 6.61 16.05
C ILE A 517 -9.43 6.48 17.49
N ARG A 518 -8.69 5.42 17.78
CA ARG A 518 -8.03 5.20 19.05
C ARG A 518 -6.58 4.82 18.81
N ILE A 519 -5.69 5.48 19.53
CA ILE A 519 -4.26 5.17 19.55
C ILE A 519 -3.92 4.78 20.98
N ASP A 520 -3.45 3.57 21.16
CA ASP A 520 -3.04 3.05 22.47
C ASP A 520 -1.52 2.85 22.47
N VAL A 521 -0.93 3.03 23.66
CA VAL A 521 0.50 2.86 23.91
C VAL A 521 0.69 1.82 25.00
N ALA A 522 1.41 0.76 24.70
CA ALA A 522 1.95 -0.17 25.69
C ALA A 522 3.39 0.27 26.01
N ALA A 523 3.61 0.71 27.23
CA ALA A 523 4.92 1.19 27.66
C ALA A 523 5.82 0.01 28.05
N ALA A 524 6.92 -0.18 27.32
CA ALA A 524 7.93 -1.19 27.62
C ALA A 524 8.61 -0.98 28.98
N ASP A 525 9.09 -2.05 29.62
CA ASP A 525 9.83 -1.93 30.88
C ASP A 525 11.21 -1.28 30.65
N ALA A 526 11.34 -0.03 31.05
CA ALA A 526 12.60 0.71 30.93
C ALA A 526 13.79 0.06 31.64
N ARG A 527 13.54 -0.84 32.60
CA ARG A 527 14.62 -1.54 33.35
C ARG A 527 15.21 -2.69 32.52
N ALA A 528 14.48 -3.17 31.54
CA ALA A 528 14.95 -4.21 30.62
C ALA A 528 15.81 -3.62 29.49
N LEU A 529 15.76 -2.28 29.27
CA LEU A 529 16.58 -1.64 28.24
C LEU A 529 18.06 -1.64 28.61
N ALA A 530 18.90 -2.06 27.68
CA ALA A 530 20.35 -2.07 27.86
C ALA A 530 20.94 -0.64 27.87
N PRO A 531 22.08 -0.42 28.54
CA PRO A 531 22.83 0.84 28.44
C PRO A 531 23.21 1.14 26.98
N VAL A 532 23.34 2.43 26.64
CA VAL A 532 23.61 2.91 25.25
C VAL A 532 24.80 2.21 24.59
N ASP A 533 25.85 1.86 25.38
CA ASP A 533 27.10 1.28 24.86
C ASP A 533 27.14 -0.27 24.91
N ALA A 534 26.03 -0.93 25.20
CA ALA A 534 26.03 -2.38 25.42
C ALA A 534 26.10 -3.22 24.14
N GLY A 535 25.88 -2.60 22.96
CA GLY A 535 25.94 -3.30 21.66
C GLY A 535 24.90 -4.43 21.49
N VAL A 536 23.79 -4.32 22.20
CA VAL A 536 22.67 -5.27 22.11
C VAL A 536 21.86 -4.95 20.85
N ASP A 537 21.41 -6.00 20.17
CA ASP A 537 20.49 -5.84 19.01
C ASP A 537 19.18 -5.17 19.49
N PRO A 538 18.72 -4.10 18.84
CA PRO A 538 17.51 -3.38 19.26
C PRO A 538 16.25 -4.24 19.22
N TYR A 539 16.17 -5.20 18.30
CA TYR A 539 15.05 -6.11 18.19
C TYR A 539 14.98 -7.06 19.41
N GLU A 540 16.10 -7.72 19.75
CA GLU A 540 16.19 -8.56 20.95
C GLU A 540 15.91 -7.76 22.23
N GLU A 541 16.42 -6.52 22.29
CA GLU A 541 16.18 -5.62 23.42
C GLU A 541 14.69 -5.31 23.59
N CYS A 542 13.99 -5.02 22.49
CA CYS A 542 12.56 -4.72 22.53
C CYS A 542 11.71 -5.94 22.88
N GLY A 543 12.06 -7.14 22.39
CA GLY A 543 11.39 -8.38 22.79
C GLY A 543 11.38 -8.56 24.30
N VAL A 544 12.55 -8.45 24.95
CA VAL A 544 12.68 -8.56 26.42
C VAL A 544 11.94 -7.42 27.15
N ALA A 545 12.00 -6.20 26.64
CA ALA A 545 11.36 -5.05 27.28
C ALA A 545 9.82 -5.10 27.17
N MET A 546 9.29 -5.72 26.14
CA MET A 546 7.85 -5.89 25.93
C MET A 546 7.24 -7.01 26.78
N GLU A 547 8.00 -8.06 27.19
CA GLU A 547 7.51 -9.07 28.15
C GLU A 547 7.04 -8.46 29.47
N GLY A 548 7.61 -7.31 29.88
CA GLY A 548 7.25 -6.57 31.07
C GLY A 548 6.42 -5.30 30.80
N ALA A 549 5.86 -5.17 29.60
CA ALA A 549 5.14 -3.97 29.21
C ALA A 549 3.89 -3.71 30.06
N ALA A 550 3.59 -2.44 30.25
CA ALA A 550 2.36 -2.03 30.92
C ALA A 550 1.15 -2.26 30.01
N ALA A 551 -0.03 -2.46 30.62
CA ALA A 551 -1.28 -2.54 29.87
C ALA A 551 -1.45 -1.30 28.97
N PRO A 552 -1.94 -1.46 27.71
CA PRO A 552 -2.09 -0.35 26.79
C PRO A 552 -2.99 0.77 27.34
N VAL A 553 -2.58 2.00 27.17
CA VAL A 553 -3.32 3.20 27.57
C VAL A 553 -3.42 4.17 26.39
N ALA A 554 -4.48 4.97 26.33
CA ALA A 554 -4.65 5.94 25.28
C ALA A 554 -3.46 6.91 25.20
N LEU A 555 -2.96 7.18 23.99
CA LEU A 555 -1.87 8.11 23.74
C LEU A 555 -2.25 9.52 24.23
N ALA A 556 -1.47 10.07 25.12
CA ALA A 556 -1.67 11.44 25.58
C ALA A 556 -1.16 12.45 24.53
N PRO A 557 -1.78 13.64 24.40
CA PRO A 557 -1.25 14.69 23.54
C PRO A 557 0.19 15.04 23.91
N SER A 558 1.07 15.12 22.91
CA SER A 558 2.50 15.41 23.08
C SER A 558 3.21 14.48 24.09
N ALA A 559 2.90 13.18 24.02
CA ALA A 559 3.51 12.18 24.89
C ALA A 559 5.03 12.11 24.71
N ASP A 560 5.71 11.78 25.80
CA ASP A 560 7.13 11.39 25.77
C ASP A 560 7.20 9.88 25.85
N LEU A 561 7.55 9.27 24.75
CA LEU A 561 7.72 7.83 24.58
C LEU A 561 9.21 7.47 24.62
N LYS A 562 9.53 6.19 24.63
CA LYS A 562 10.90 5.68 24.61
C LYS A 562 11.03 4.52 23.65
N GLN A 563 12.24 4.09 23.39
CA GLN A 563 12.51 2.87 22.62
C GLN A 563 11.72 1.70 23.20
N CYS A 564 11.24 0.84 22.33
CA CYS A 564 10.43 -0.35 22.59
C CYS A 564 9.00 -0.08 23.09
N ASP A 565 8.57 1.15 23.30
CA ASP A 565 7.15 1.41 23.49
C ASP A 565 6.39 1.03 22.24
N ALA A 566 5.25 0.33 22.39
CA ALA A 566 4.45 -0.11 21.28
C ALA A 566 3.18 0.75 21.13
N LEU A 567 2.90 1.17 19.89
CA LEU A 567 1.69 1.90 19.55
C LEU A 567 0.79 1.00 18.69
N THR A 568 -0.51 1.01 18.99
CA THR A 568 -1.53 0.40 18.14
C THR A 568 -2.54 1.45 17.74
N VAL A 569 -2.93 1.44 16.47
CA VAL A 569 -3.96 2.33 15.92
C VAL A 569 -5.16 1.50 15.55
N SER A 570 -6.32 1.85 16.09
CA SER A 570 -7.58 1.21 15.72
C SER A 570 -8.61 2.23 15.30
N ALA A 571 -9.48 1.83 14.37
CA ALA A 571 -10.53 2.67 13.82
C ALA A 571 -11.87 1.92 13.82
N GLN A 572 -12.94 2.60 14.16
CA GLN A 572 -14.29 2.06 14.17
C GLN A 572 -15.24 3.04 13.51
N GLY A 573 -16.11 2.59 12.61
CA GLY A 573 -17.11 3.45 12.00
C GLY A 573 -18.01 4.11 13.04
N ALA A 574 -18.14 5.42 13.02
CA ALA A 574 -19.08 6.18 13.85
C ALA A 574 -20.43 6.35 13.16
N THR A 575 -20.46 6.26 11.83
CA THR A 575 -21.66 6.38 10.99
C THR A 575 -21.70 5.26 9.96
N ALA A 576 -22.90 4.92 9.47
CA ALA A 576 -23.05 3.93 8.40
C ALA A 576 -22.32 4.36 7.11
N GLY A 577 -21.77 3.40 6.39
CA GLY A 577 -21.03 3.57 5.15
C GLY A 577 -19.53 3.27 5.30
N ALA A 578 -18.94 2.76 4.23
CA ALA A 578 -17.54 2.42 4.21
C ALA A 578 -16.64 3.67 4.22
N ARG A 579 -15.49 3.56 4.87
CA ARG A 579 -14.45 4.59 4.96
C ARG A 579 -13.09 4.00 4.65
N ASP A 580 -12.30 4.72 3.88
CA ASP A 580 -10.88 4.42 3.67
C ASP A 580 -10.06 5.17 4.73
N VAL A 581 -9.29 4.45 5.52
CA VAL A 581 -8.43 5.00 6.57
C VAL A 581 -6.98 4.71 6.21
N ASN A 582 -6.19 5.76 6.06
CA ASN A 582 -4.76 5.64 5.81
C ASN A 582 -3.99 6.16 7.03
N ARG A 583 -3.10 5.34 7.55
CA ARG A 583 -2.13 5.72 8.57
C ARG A 583 -0.83 6.16 7.88
N ILE A 584 -0.35 7.36 8.17
CA ILE A 584 0.90 7.89 7.65
C ILE A 584 1.75 8.32 8.84
N HIS A 585 2.82 7.60 9.11
CA HIS A 585 3.74 7.86 10.20
C HIS A 585 5.05 8.42 9.64
N ILE A 586 5.50 9.55 10.17
CA ILE A 586 6.79 10.17 9.88
C ILE A 586 7.63 10.08 11.13
N ASP A 587 8.65 9.24 11.09
CA ASP A 587 9.54 8.99 12.23
C ASP A 587 10.60 10.10 12.43
N ALA A 588 11.40 9.97 13.48
CA ALA A 588 12.46 10.92 13.80
C ALA A 588 13.58 10.99 12.76
N LYS A 589 13.72 9.99 11.87
CA LYS A 589 14.68 9.97 10.74
C LYS A 589 14.04 10.47 9.44
N TYR A 590 12.82 11.02 9.48
CA TYR A 590 12.05 11.41 8.31
C TYR A 590 11.70 10.25 7.36
N CYS A 591 11.65 9.02 7.86
CA CYS A 591 11.10 7.90 7.15
C CYS A 591 9.57 7.95 7.23
N VAL A 592 8.91 7.59 6.15
CA VAL A 592 7.45 7.60 6.08
C VAL A 592 6.96 6.17 5.99
N ASN A 593 6.19 5.74 6.99
CA ASN A 593 5.54 4.44 7.04
C ASN A 593 4.05 4.61 6.82
N THR A 594 3.45 3.79 5.99
CA THR A 594 2.04 3.86 5.65
C THR A 594 1.34 2.54 5.91
N ALA A 595 0.08 2.62 6.32
CA ALA A 595 -0.81 1.48 6.37
C ALA A 595 -2.21 1.93 5.95
N TYR A 596 -3.00 1.01 5.45
CA TYR A 596 -4.35 1.24 4.97
C TYR A 596 -5.31 0.23 5.57
N GLU A 597 -6.52 0.68 5.91
CA GLU A 597 -7.64 -0.18 6.31
C GLU A 597 -8.96 0.40 5.80
N ARG A 598 -9.84 -0.47 5.32
CA ARG A 598 -11.21 -0.08 4.98
C ARG A 598 -12.17 -0.44 6.11
N ILE A 599 -12.77 0.58 6.71
CA ILE A 599 -13.73 0.43 7.79
C ILE A 599 -15.14 0.41 7.21
N GLU A 600 -15.80 -0.72 7.28
CA GLU A 600 -17.18 -0.91 6.79
C GLU A 600 -18.19 -1.07 7.90
N ASP A 601 -17.76 -1.42 9.12
CA ASP A 601 -18.59 -1.74 10.26
C ASP A 601 -18.54 -0.66 11.33
N THR A 602 -19.70 -0.40 11.95
CA THR A 602 -19.84 0.44 13.14
C THR A 602 -19.76 -0.36 14.44
N ALA A 603 -19.79 -1.70 14.36
CA ALA A 603 -19.93 -2.57 15.54
C ALA A 603 -18.58 -2.84 16.23
N ARG A 604 -17.47 -2.91 15.47
CA ARG A 604 -16.17 -3.33 16.00
C ARG A 604 -15.04 -2.39 15.52
N PRO A 605 -14.04 -2.11 16.38
CA PRO A 605 -12.80 -1.46 15.92
C PRO A 605 -11.98 -2.44 15.09
N ARG A 606 -11.28 -1.91 14.06
CA ARG A 606 -10.28 -2.63 13.27
C ARG A 606 -8.92 -1.98 13.44
N ALA A 607 -7.86 -2.77 13.43
CA ALA A 607 -6.51 -2.25 13.41
C ALA A 607 -6.23 -1.54 12.07
N VAL A 608 -5.52 -0.43 12.12
CA VAL A 608 -5.05 0.27 10.91
C VAL A 608 -3.57 -0.02 10.74
N GLY A 609 -3.30 -1.15 10.07
CA GLY A 609 -1.97 -1.75 9.97
C GLY A 609 -1.47 -2.34 11.28
N ASP A 610 -0.30 -2.97 11.22
CA ASP A 610 0.33 -3.60 12.36
C ASP A 610 0.68 -2.64 13.49
N GLY A 611 0.89 -3.17 14.69
CA GLY A 611 1.44 -2.41 15.81
C GLY A 611 2.82 -1.86 15.45
N MET A 612 3.12 -0.66 15.92
CA MET A 612 4.41 -0.01 15.72
C MET A 612 5.22 -0.10 17.02
N ILE A 613 6.27 -0.90 17.05
CA ILE A 613 7.23 -0.88 18.16
C ILE A 613 8.31 0.15 17.85
N LEU A 614 8.43 1.18 18.70
CA LEU A 614 9.39 2.24 18.46
C LEU A 614 10.81 1.71 18.45
N CYS A 615 11.46 1.76 17.27
CA CYS A 615 12.84 1.36 17.08
C CYS A 615 13.19 -0.13 17.32
N SER A 616 12.23 -1.06 17.12
CA SER A 616 12.54 -2.49 17.12
C SER A 616 13.43 -2.91 15.95
N ASP A 617 13.22 -2.28 14.79
CA ASP A 617 13.88 -2.56 13.52
C ASP A 617 14.83 -1.44 13.06
N CYS A 618 15.46 -0.75 13.99
CA CYS A 618 16.42 0.32 13.72
C CYS A 618 17.83 -0.25 13.43
N PRO A 619 18.19 -0.61 12.19
CA PRO A 619 19.47 -1.24 11.86
C PRO A 619 20.68 -0.33 12.10
N GLU A 620 20.47 0.99 12.22
CA GLU A 620 21.50 2.00 12.41
C GLU A 620 21.45 2.63 13.82
N GLY A 621 20.81 1.93 14.78
CA GLY A 621 20.68 2.41 16.16
C GLY A 621 19.41 3.25 16.39
N TYR A 622 19.19 3.50 17.68
CA TYR A 622 18.02 4.19 18.22
C TYR A 622 17.85 5.61 17.68
N ALA A 623 16.71 5.91 17.09
CA ALA A 623 16.37 7.26 16.67
C ALA A 623 15.42 7.92 17.65
N ALA A 624 15.98 8.75 18.53
CA ALA A 624 15.19 9.66 19.35
C ALA A 624 14.82 10.91 18.53
N GLY A 625 13.72 11.56 18.87
CA GLY A 625 13.31 12.79 18.21
C GLY A 625 11.79 13.00 18.21
N GLU A 626 11.33 13.93 17.41
CA GLU A 626 9.90 14.19 17.24
C GLU A 626 9.35 13.35 16.09
N GLU A 627 8.21 12.70 16.33
CA GLU A 627 7.50 11.88 15.36
C GLU A 627 6.08 12.37 15.16
N ARG A 628 5.54 12.11 13.99
CA ARG A 628 4.21 12.61 13.56
C ARG A 628 3.41 11.49 12.92
N LEU A 629 2.17 11.34 13.35
CA LEU A 629 1.21 10.42 12.79
C LEU A 629 0.02 11.19 12.22
N PHE A 630 -0.34 10.87 11.00
CA PHE A 630 -1.53 11.38 10.35
C PHE A 630 -2.47 10.23 10.02
N LEU A 631 -3.75 10.41 10.33
CA LEU A 631 -4.82 9.50 9.95
C LEU A 631 -5.72 10.22 8.97
N VAL A 632 -5.72 9.75 7.73
CA VAL A 632 -6.49 10.33 6.63
C VAL A 632 -7.71 9.45 6.39
N VAL A 633 -8.89 9.97 6.69
CA VAL A 633 -10.17 9.27 6.54
C VAL A 633 -10.97 9.87 5.39
N THR A 634 -11.40 9.03 4.47
CA THR A 634 -12.23 9.44 3.34
C THR A 634 -13.46 8.55 3.19
N GLU A 635 -14.53 9.09 2.62
CA GLU A 635 -15.65 8.25 2.21
C GLU A 635 -15.24 7.29 1.10
N ALA A 636 -15.52 6.01 1.31
CA ALA A 636 -15.34 5.00 0.30
C ALA A 636 -16.59 4.96 -0.60
N GLU A 637 -16.47 5.46 -1.82
CA GLU A 637 -17.57 5.38 -2.79
C GLU A 637 -17.76 3.92 -3.22
N ALA A 638 -19.02 3.48 -3.34
CA ALA A 638 -19.35 2.17 -3.90
C ALA A 638 -18.85 2.08 -5.35
N ASN A 639 -18.24 0.96 -5.69
CA ASN A 639 -17.67 0.68 -7.03
C ASN A 639 -16.58 1.68 -7.50
N ALA A 640 -15.90 2.34 -6.57
CA ALA A 640 -14.72 3.14 -6.85
C ALA A 640 -13.47 2.49 -6.26
N GLU A 641 -12.33 2.74 -6.89
CA GLU A 641 -11.03 2.32 -6.34
C GLU A 641 -10.87 2.84 -4.91
N ALA A 642 -10.38 1.98 -4.02
CA ALA A 642 -10.07 2.36 -2.66
C ALA A 642 -9.01 3.47 -2.65
N LEU A 643 -9.15 4.45 -1.77
CA LEU A 643 -8.07 5.40 -1.53
C LEU A 643 -7.02 4.73 -0.63
N ASN A 644 -6.16 3.93 -1.22
CA ASN A 644 -5.00 3.36 -0.54
C ASN A 644 -3.75 4.21 -0.89
N LEU A 645 -3.12 4.77 0.14
CA LEU A 645 -1.91 5.58 0.01
C LEU A 645 -0.63 4.76 0.24
N GLU A 646 -0.72 3.48 0.58
CA GLU A 646 0.41 2.55 0.60
C GLU A 646 1.05 2.46 -0.78
N GLY A 647 2.36 2.30 -0.83
CA GLY A 647 3.11 2.27 -2.09
C GLY A 647 3.13 3.60 -2.87
N MET A 648 2.39 4.61 -2.43
CA MET A 648 2.49 5.98 -2.97
C MET A 648 3.56 6.80 -2.27
N ILE A 649 4.03 6.34 -1.12
CA ILE A 649 4.97 7.04 -0.25
C ILE A 649 6.20 6.16 -0.10
N GLU A 650 7.37 6.74 -0.36
CA GLU A 650 8.65 6.05 -0.25
C GLU A 650 8.97 5.76 1.22
N THR A 651 9.27 4.51 1.53
CA THR A 651 9.75 4.09 2.84
C THR A 651 11.27 4.05 2.89
N CYS A 652 11.89 4.26 4.06
CA CYS A 652 13.34 4.14 4.24
C CYS A 652 13.84 2.70 4.26
N ALA A 653 12.98 1.71 4.38
CA ALA A 653 13.34 0.31 4.35
C ALA A 653 13.75 -0.09 2.92
N GLY A 654 15.01 -0.18 2.69
CA GLY A 654 15.85 -0.87 1.69
C GLY A 654 15.32 -1.37 0.35
N ALA A 655 14.07 -1.19 0.01
CA ALA A 655 13.58 -1.46 -1.33
C ALA A 655 13.67 -0.18 -2.17
N PRO A 656 14.34 -0.19 -3.32
CA PRO A 656 14.32 0.94 -4.21
C PRO A 656 12.91 1.11 -4.77
N THR A 657 12.09 1.94 -4.14
CA THR A 657 10.87 2.46 -4.78
C THR A 657 11.34 3.42 -5.85
N ARG A 658 11.18 3.01 -7.08
CA ARG A 658 11.75 3.70 -8.25
C ARG A 658 10.99 4.98 -8.57
N GLY A 659 11.76 5.98 -8.85
CA GLY A 659 11.62 7.37 -9.30
C GLY A 659 10.38 7.93 -9.97
N ALA A 660 9.30 7.18 -10.21
CA ALA A 660 8.06 7.73 -10.73
C ALA A 660 6.99 7.94 -9.64
N ALA A 661 7.05 7.21 -8.54
CA ALA A 661 6.19 7.48 -7.38
C ALA A 661 6.58 8.76 -6.63
N GLU A 662 7.85 9.17 -6.72
CA GLU A 662 8.39 10.35 -6.02
C GLU A 662 7.70 11.67 -6.37
N GLY A 663 7.48 11.92 -7.65
CA GLY A 663 6.76 13.11 -8.10
C GLY A 663 5.30 13.11 -7.66
N GLN A 664 4.68 11.94 -7.54
CA GLN A 664 3.24 11.80 -7.35
C GLN A 664 2.76 12.09 -5.93
N VAL A 665 3.58 11.82 -4.91
CA VAL A 665 3.23 12.12 -3.50
C VAL A 665 3.40 13.60 -3.17
N ILE A 666 4.51 14.20 -3.60
CA ILE A 666 4.75 15.64 -3.46
C ILE A 666 3.66 16.41 -4.20
N ASP A 667 3.33 15.93 -5.33
CA ASP A 667 2.29 16.46 -6.19
C ASP A 667 0.88 16.29 -5.60
N PHE A 668 0.62 15.18 -4.92
CA PHE A 668 -0.56 14.93 -4.10
C PHE A 668 -0.72 15.99 -3.01
N LEU A 669 0.37 16.35 -2.40
CA LEU A 669 0.39 17.11 -1.18
C LEU A 669 0.40 18.62 -1.44
N THR A 670 1.01 19.08 -2.53
CA THR A 670 0.97 20.50 -2.96
C THR A 670 -0.46 20.96 -3.26
N GLY A 671 -1.30 20.04 -3.77
CA GLY A 671 -2.71 20.32 -4.00
C GLY A 671 -3.56 20.56 -2.74
N LEU A 672 -3.12 20.06 -1.59
CA LEU A 672 -3.83 20.26 -0.34
C LEU A 672 -3.57 21.63 0.30
N ALA A 673 -2.38 22.23 0.11
CA ALA A 673 -1.92 23.40 0.85
C ALA A 673 -2.45 24.77 0.36
N GLN A 674 -2.97 24.87 -0.87
CA GLN A 674 -3.22 26.17 -1.52
C GLN A 674 -4.65 26.72 -1.41
N ARG A 675 -5.42 26.51 -0.32
CA ARG A 675 -6.72 27.19 -0.12
C ARG A 675 -6.64 28.50 0.66
N PRO A 676 -7.13 29.63 0.11
CA PRO A 676 -7.54 30.77 0.93
C PRO A 676 -8.80 30.38 1.70
N GLY A 677 -8.79 30.53 3.01
CA GLY A 677 -9.98 30.38 3.84
C GLY A 677 -11.08 31.38 3.43
N THR A 678 -12.14 30.91 2.79
CA THR A 678 -13.35 31.71 2.62
C THR A 678 -14.26 31.49 3.83
N ARG A 679 -14.29 32.46 4.71
CA ARG A 679 -15.37 32.64 5.67
C ARG A 679 -16.62 33.09 4.93
N GLY A 680 -17.69 32.33 5.10
CA GLY A 680 -19.06 32.83 5.02
C GLY A 680 -19.73 32.88 3.65
N ALA A 681 -20.66 31.94 3.43
CA ALA A 681 -22.01 32.23 2.94
C ALA A 681 -22.91 31.01 3.06
N PHE A 682 -24.04 31.16 3.65
CA PHE A 682 -25.15 30.20 3.66
C PHE A 682 -25.64 29.94 2.23
N GLY A 683 -25.84 28.67 1.87
CA GLY A 683 -26.67 28.31 0.74
C GLY A 683 -26.05 27.23 -0.16
N ALA A 684 -26.79 26.13 -0.29
CA ALA A 684 -26.64 24.98 -1.18
C ALA A 684 -25.65 23.87 -0.75
N ARG A 685 -26.23 22.79 -0.20
CA ARG A 685 -25.61 21.48 -0.07
C ARG A 685 -25.19 20.95 -1.45
N ALA A 686 -23.92 21.11 -1.79
CA ALA A 686 -23.25 20.16 -2.65
C ALA A 686 -22.56 19.19 -1.68
N ALA A 687 -22.84 17.90 -1.76
CA ALA A 687 -22.17 16.87 -1.01
C ALA A 687 -20.69 16.91 -1.40
N ALA A 688 -19.88 17.59 -0.60
CA ALA A 688 -18.44 17.49 -0.66
C ALA A 688 -18.13 16.14 0.00
N SER A 689 -17.44 15.24 -0.69
CA SER A 689 -16.80 14.09 -0.05
C SER A 689 -15.82 14.67 0.98
N GLU A 690 -16.18 14.52 2.25
CA GLU A 690 -15.44 15.11 3.35
C GLU A 690 -14.21 14.23 3.61
N VAL A 691 -13.04 14.86 3.71
CA VAL A 691 -11.82 14.21 4.19
C VAL A 691 -11.55 14.71 5.59
N TRP A 692 -11.32 13.79 6.51
CA TRP A 692 -10.88 14.08 7.86
C TRP A 692 -9.40 13.71 7.96
N VAL A 693 -8.61 14.60 8.50
CA VAL A 693 -7.21 14.36 8.81
C VAL A 693 -7.01 14.66 10.28
N GLU A 694 -6.64 13.64 11.04
CA GLU A 694 -6.19 13.79 12.42
C GLU A 694 -4.66 13.73 12.46
N ARG A 695 -4.05 14.57 13.29
CA ARG A 695 -2.61 14.61 13.52
C ARG A 695 -2.32 14.37 14.98
N HIS A 696 -1.37 13.47 15.24
CA HIS A 696 -0.83 13.17 16.56
C HIS A 696 0.68 13.32 16.52
N ASP A 697 1.23 13.98 17.52
CA ASP A 697 2.66 14.23 17.65
C ASP A 697 3.13 13.69 19.00
N TRP A 698 4.31 13.08 19.01
CA TRP A 698 4.99 12.65 20.23
C TRP A 698 6.50 12.82 20.10
N ARG A 699 7.20 12.64 21.21
CA ARG A 699 8.65 12.63 21.25
C ARG A 699 9.14 11.27 21.70
N VAL A 700 10.10 10.74 21.01
CA VAL A 700 10.85 9.58 21.44
C VAL A 700 12.10 10.09 22.17
N LEU A 701 12.18 9.81 23.46
CA LEU A 701 13.28 10.30 24.30
C LEU A 701 14.57 9.51 24.02
N PRO A 702 15.73 10.17 23.97
CA PRO A 702 17.00 9.45 23.98
C PRO A 702 17.16 8.63 25.28
N LYS A 703 17.86 7.50 25.21
CA LYS A 703 18.02 6.57 26.35
C LYS A 703 18.44 7.24 27.66
N PRO A 704 19.40 8.17 27.69
CA PRO A 704 19.79 8.84 28.95
C PRO A 704 18.63 9.56 29.64
N GLU A 705 17.78 10.25 28.87
CA GLU A 705 16.63 10.98 29.40
C GLU A 705 15.50 10.02 29.78
N ALA A 706 15.29 8.94 29.03
CA ALA A 706 14.32 7.90 29.37
C ALA A 706 14.67 7.21 30.70
N PHE A 707 15.95 6.88 30.92
CA PHE A 707 16.44 6.31 32.19
C PHE A 707 16.29 7.28 33.34
N ALA A 708 16.62 8.55 33.15
CA ALA A 708 16.47 9.57 34.20
C ALA A 708 15.01 9.72 34.64
N ARG A 709 14.06 9.67 33.71
CA ARG A 709 12.61 9.69 34.00
C ARG A 709 12.14 8.44 34.74
N ALA A 710 12.65 7.29 34.38
CA ALA A 710 12.31 6.03 35.04
C ALA A 710 12.96 5.88 36.43
N GLY A 711 13.80 6.85 36.86
CA GLY A 711 14.54 6.78 38.13
C GLY A 711 15.61 5.69 38.15
N ILE A 712 16.11 5.29 36.97
CA ILE A 712 17.15 4.28 36.79
C ILE A 712 18.50 5.01 36.86
N ALA A 713 19.36 4.64 37.81
CA ALA A 713 20.73 5.15 37.85
C ALA A 713 21.51 4.66 36.61
N LYS A 714 22.27 5.57 35.99
CA LYS A 714 23.13 5.28 34.82
C LYS A 714 24.25 4.30 35.17
#